data_55aee3df56bd1e3f8f96d91cbd0d0b0a
#
_entry.id   55aee3df56bd1e3f8f96d91cbd0d0b0a
#
_cell.length_a   1.000
_cell.length_b   1.000
_cell.length_c   1.000
_cell.angle_alpha   90.00
_cell.angle_beta   90.00
_cell.angle_gamma   90.00
#
_symmetry.space_group_name_H-M   'P 1'
#
loop_
_entity.id
_entity.type
_entity.pdbx_description
1 polymer ?
#
loop_
_entity_poly.entity_id
_entity_poly.type
_entity_poly.pdbx_seq_one_letter_code
_entity_poly.pdbx_strand_id
1 'polypeptide(L)'
;MIKKEDVLARTDGGLRIILDYYPQAEEVVGTKKKFRMRRSERTPSATLRQKAETGLWVVTDFGDDGHEMNAIDVAMKEEGLTFREAVLKLAARYGVSDELKKDVNRPEIREEDARADQQEGEQFYELNESFTPEELRLLGPLVKQEHVDALHWHSVKYWARVKNRRVKYEYSTPDYPIFMRECVIEEAHGDVPAKRFFKIYRPLNYDKAFRFTYYPAGAKPKKYVNGLAELKAAWRKFNADEEATFREDPHNEEKPYKEKKLPEAFICSGERDALCCRSLGYWPLWFNSESYNVDESEMREIRKYVDVLYNIPDIDETGIRRGTALALRYNEIHTVWLPQKYMGQFTDMRGKGYKDFRDWMEAKDNQGPKAFRQLLNMATPAKFWVETVNKRTNKTDYHIDTVCLHEFLRLNGFQTLHDEDITATQYVRIIGHVVRRITAKDIREFIISWSEGQYLPREVRNTILNSPKIQGQALESLKEVDLDFRTSTASSQLFFFQNEAVLVTGSGIEEGAAGHYVWEHDVQPHRFKLLDDMFSVTRTKDMEGKDHWDIEVKRPADGKTTISKLMNYVINSSRIYWRKELETNLEDMSEEDAEAYRKAHHFDIAGEGLTPEEIDEQKQNLIAKLFVIGYMLHRYKAPSRSWAPYCMDNKVGQEGECNGRSGKSFFVKSVAQLMKTVKLSGRDPRLMDNPHVFDQVTRHTDLVRIDDCSQFFDVRRLFDSITDDMVINPKNNQSYTLSAEESPKFAFTTNYVPGEIDASMEARLLFVVFSDYYHEAGEQNDYSESRSIKSDFGKDLFGVEYTEDEWNADFNFLLQCCRFYLSLVRENVKLQPPMRDIKLRQYKADMGSSFEDWAATYFAPEGGHLNTLLVREEVFNDFQAASKSYKWTANRFSKALRGFARFNADWLVMNPKEVCNNGTRIIGKNSAGASKEMIYFKTIEGGVRPDVVTSSSVASPQSNDDDFDFEDYLRQT
;
A
#
# COMPACT_ATOMS: atom_id res chain seq x y z
N MET A 1 3.63 -9.47 24.61
CA MET A 1 3.71 -10.06 23.24
C MET A 1 5.10 -9.84 22.69
N ILE A 2 5.78 -10.88 22.28
CA ILE A 2 7.16 -10.81 21.77
C ILE A 2 7.14 -10.06 20.42
N LYS A 3 8.00 -9.06 20.28
CA LYS A 3 8.13 -8.26 19.05
C LYS A 3 9.37 -8.70 18.26
N LYS A 4 9.38 -8.46 16.95
CA LYS A 4 10.54 -8.75 16.08
C LYS A 4 11.81 -8.02 16.55
N GLU A 5 11.66 -6.81 17.06
CA GLU A 5 12.77 -5.98 17.56
C GLU A 5 13.53 -6.66 18.71
N ASP A 6 12.81 -7.43 19.51
CA ASP A 6 13.38 -8.11 20.68
C ASP A 6 14.25 -9.29 20.26
N VAL A 7 13.79 -10.01 19.24
CA VAL A 7 14.52 -11.12 18.62
C VAL A 7 15.77 -10.59 17.90
N LEU A 8 15.62 -9.50 17.12
CA LEU A 8 16.72 -8.90 16.38
C LEU A 8 17.79 -8.28 17.32
N ALA A 9 17.37 -7.61 18.38
CA ALA A 9 18.29 -7.05 19.37
C ALA A 9 19.12 -8.15 20.09
N ARG A 10 18.48 -9.31 20.37
CA ARG A 10 19.16 -10.45 21.03
C ARG A 10 20.13 -11.18 20.13
N THR A 11 20.05 -10.97 18.83
CA THR A 11 20.80 -11.70 17.79
C THR A 11 21.72 -10.78 16.97
N ASP A 12 22.28 -9.74 17.60
CA ASP A 12 23.23 -8.78 17.00
C ASP A 12 22.66 -8.15 15.72
N GLY A 13 21.45 -7.57 15.79
CA GLY A 13 20.75 -7.02 14.61
C GLY A 13 20.30 -8.08 13.60
N GLY A 14 20.19 -9.31 14.03
CA GLY A 14 19.80 -10.46 13.21
C GLY A 14 20.98 -11.24 12.61
N LEU A 15 22.24 -10.80 12.83
CA LEU A 15 23.39 -11.49 12.25
C LEU A 15 23.44 -12.96 12.64
N ARG A 16 23.26 -13.29 13.92
CA ARG A 16 23.28 -14.67 14.40
C ARG A 16 22.25 -15.54 13.71
N ILE A 17 21.04 -15.05 13.48
CA ILE A 17 20.01 -15.77 12.77
C ILE A 17 20.47 -16.07 11.34
N ILE A 18 21.00 -15.06 10.63
CA ILE A 18 21.46 -15.24 9.26
C ILE A 18 22.59 -16.27 9.17
N LEU A 19 23.55 -16.22 10.10
CA LEU A 19 24.67 -17.18 10.13
C LEU A 19 24.23 -18.59 10.49
N ASP A 20 23.18 -18.76 11.30
CA ASP A 20 22.64 -20.09 11.60
C ASP A 20 21.99 -20.75 10.38
N TYR A 21 21.38 -19.99 9.48
CA TYR A 21 20.82 -20.50 8.21
C TYR A 21 21.90 -20.58 7.11
N TYR A 22 22.81 -19.64 7.08
CA TYR A 22 23.87 -19.53 6.07
C TYR A 22 25.26 -19.43 6.71
N PRO A 23 25.81 -20.51 7.29
CA PRO A 23 27.13 -20.47 7.98
C PRO A 23 28.25 -19.95 7.09
N GLN A 24 28.17 -20.20 5.77
CA GLN A 24 29.14 -19.71 4.78
C GLN A 24 29.16 -18.18 4.64
N ALA A 25 28.17 -17.50 5.16
CA ALA A 25 28.15 -16.03 5.18
C ALA A 25 29.12 -15.43 6.23
N GLU A 26 29.62 -16.23 7.18
CA GLU A 26 30.56 -15.78 8.22
C GLU A 26 31.85 -15.20 7.62
N GLU A 27 32.36 -15.81 6.56
CA GLU A 27 33.59 -15.38 5.87
C GLU A 27 33.46 -14.01 5.19
N VAL A 28 32.26 -13.54 4.98
CA VAL A 28 31.99 -12.26 4.27
C VAL A 28 31.47 -11.15 5.18
N VAL A 29 31.30 -11.41 6.48
CA VAL A 29 30.85 -10.41 7.46
C VAL A 29 31.79 -9.20 7.43
N GLY A 30 31.23 -8.00 7.29
CA GLY A 30 31.99 -6.74 7.23
C GLY A 30 32.78 -6.51 5.92
N THR A 31 32.59 -7.36 4.92
CA THR A 31 33.24 -7.22 3.60
C THR A 31 32.19 -6.97 2.51
N LYS A 32 32.67 -6.54 1.33
CA LYS A 32 31.79 -6.41 0.12
C LYS A 32 31.82 -7.68 -0.74
N LYS A 33 32.36 -8.79 -0.23
CA LYS A 33 32.42 -10.05 -0.98
C LYS A 33 31.06 -10.73 -1.01
N LYS A 34 30.84 -11.55 -2.04
CA LYS A 34 29.63 -12.36 -2.18
C LYS A 34 29.85 -13.76 -1.63
N PHE A 35 28.78 -14.40 -1.15
CA PHE A 35 28.78 -15.79 -0.69
C PHE A 35 27.72 -16.60 -1.44
N ARG A 36 27.74 -17.92 -1.32
CA ARG A 36 26.77 -18.83 -1.93
C ARG A 36 25.65 -19.11 -0.93
N MET A 37 24.42 -18.77 -1.25
CA MET A 37 23.27 -19.10 -0.42
C MET A 37 22.84 -20.57 -0.58
N ARG A 38 22.92 -21.08 -1.80
CA ARG A 38 22.49 -22.43 -2.17
C ARG A 38 23.68 -23.31 -2.54
N ARG A 39 23.63 -24.60 -2.15
CA ARG A 39 24.68 -25.58 -2.51
C ARG A 39 24.78 -25.84 -4.02
N SER A 40 23.69 -25.59 -4.76
CA SER A 40 23.63 -25.74 -6.22
C SER A 40 24.25 -24.58 -7.00
N GLU A 41 24.59 -23.48 -6.37
CA GLU A 41 25.14 -22.31 -7.04
C GLU A 41 26.59 -22.54 -7.47
N ARG A 42 26.89 -22.25 -8.74
CA ARG A 42 28.27 -22.33 -9.27
C ARG A 42 29.09 -21.11 -8.87
N THR A 43 28.49 -19.94 -8.83
CA THR A 43 29.13 -18.65 -8.49
C THR A 43 28.44 -18.00 -7.31
N PRO A 44 29.20 -17.37 -6.37
CA PRO A 44 28.59 -16.62 -5.27
C PRO A 44 27.69 -15.49 -5.79
N SER A 45 26.43 -15.47 -5.39
CA SER A 45 25.45 -14.47 -5.83
C SER A 45 24.98 -13.55 -4.71
N ALA A 46 24.98 -14.00 -3.46
CA ALA A 46 24.41 -13.26 -2.35
C ALA A 46 25.42 -12.34 -1.66
N THR A 47 24.94 -11.21 -1.14
CA THR A 47 25.69 -10.28 -0.30
C THR A 47 25.11 -10.23 1.10
N LEU A 48 26.00 -10.07 2.10
CA LEU A 48 25.63 -9.81 3.50
C LEU A 48 26.11 -8.40 3.87
N ARG A 49 25.19 -7.54 4.32
CA ARG A 49 25.54 -6.19 4.76
C ARG A 49 24.76 -5.78 5.99
N GLN A 50 25.37 -4.90 6.78
CA GLN A 50 24.67 -4.22 7.85
C GLN A 50 24.10 -2.90 7.31
N LYS A 51 22.80 -2.67 7.48
CA LYS A 51 22.19 -1.38 7.16
C LYS A 51 22.70 -0.33 8.14
N ALA A 52 23.35 0.69 7.63
CA ALA A 52 23.81 1.81 8.45
C ALA A 52 22.65 2.54 9.17
N GLU A 53 21.46 2.52 8.57
CA GLU A 53 20.27 3.21 9.08
C GLU A 53 19.62 2.51 10.29
N THR A 54 19.61 1.19 10.31
CA THR A 54 18.89 0.42 11.32
C THR A 54 19.79 -0.46 12.17
N GLY A 55 21.07 -0.62 11.79
CA GLY A 55 21.99 -1.58 12.41
C GLY A 55 21.63 -3.04 12.13
N LEU A 56 20.58 -3.31 11.34
CA LEU A 56 20.12 -4.66 11.02
C LEU A 56 20.95 -5.26 9.90
N TRP A 57 21.22 -6.56 10.05
CA TRP A 57 21.87 -7.32 9.00
C TRP A 57 20.85 -7.81 7.98
N VAL A 58 21.20 -7.71 6.71
CA VAL A 58 20.36 -8.10 5.58
C VAL A 58 21.17 -8.90 4.57
N VAL A 59 20.48 -9.83 3.92
CA VAL A 59 20.99 -10.64 2.83
C VAL A 59 20.27 -10.23 1.55
N THR A 60 21.03 -10.01 0.47
CA THR A 60 20.46 -9.79 -0.87
C THR A 60 20.99 -10.89 -1.78
N ASP A 61 20.10 -11.69 -2.34
CA ASP A 61 20.43 -12.77 -3.27
C ASP A 61 20.18 -12.32 -4.71
N PHE A 62 21.24 -11.93 -5.40
CA PHE A 62 21.19 -11.54 -6.82
C PHE A 62 21.07 -12.74 -7.78
N GLY A 63 21.10 -13.96 -7.28
CA GLY A 63 20.91 -15.19 -8.08
C GLY A 63 19.45 -15.66 -8.12
N ASP A 64 18.56 -15.00 -7.38
CA ASP A 64 17.12 -15.22 -7.35
C ASP A 64 16.41 -13.94 -7.85
N ASP A 65 15.77 -13.20 -6.99
CA ASP A 65 14.99 -12.01 -7.32
C ASP A 65 15.68 -10.68 -6.95
N GLY A 66 16.88 -10.75 -6.37
CA GLY A 66 17.60 -9.58 -5.85
C GLY A 66 16.95 -8.94 -4.62
N HIS A 67 15.95 -9.61 -4.03
CA HIS A 67 15.23 -9.09 -2.89
C HIS A 67 16.11 -9.07 -1.62
N GLU A 68 16.06 -7.97 -0.90
CA GLU A 68 16.76 -7.81 0.37
C GLU A 68 15.91 -8.41 1.51
N MET A 69 16.48 -9.38 2.22
CA MET A 69 15.85 -10.10 3.33
C MET A 69 16.52 -9.73 4.64
N ASN A 70 15.76 -9.34 5.65
CA ASN A 70 16.24 -9.30 7.02
C ASN A 70 16.25 -10.71 7.65
N ALA A 71 16.78 -10.84 8.86
CA ALA A 71 16.92 -12.14 9.51
C ALA A 71 15.59 -12.88 9.75
N ILE A 72 14.49 -12.16 9.96
CA ILE A 72 13.16 -12.76 10.10
C ILE A 72 12.67 -13.29 8.75
N ASP A 73 12.88 -12.52 7.67
CA ASP A 73 12.52 -12.93 6.30
C ASP A 73 13.31 -14.17 5.88
N VAL A 74 14.58 -14.27 6.27
CA VAL A 74 15.41 -15.47 6.06
C VAL A 74 14.78 -16.68 6.74
N ALA A 75 14.38 -16.57 8.01
CA ALA A 75 13.73 -17.66 8.73
C ALA A 75 12.38 -18.05 8.11
N MET A 76 11.60 -17.06 7.68
CA MET A 76 10.33 -17.29 6.98
C MET A 76 10.55 -18.05 5.67
N LYS A 77 11.56 -17.66 4.88
CA LYS A 77 11.90 -18.28 3.61
C LYS A 77 12.38 -19.73 3.77
N GLU A 78 13.34 -19.93 4.67
CA GLU A 78 14.00 -21.25 4.83
C GLU A 78 13.10 -22.29 5.50
N GLU A 79 12.19 -21.85 6.36
CA GLU A 79 11.34 -22.78 7.11
C GLU A 79 9.85 -22.74 6.69
N GLY A 80 9.48 -21.91 5.71
CA GLY A 80 8.11 -21.78 5.22
C GLY A 80 7.12 -21.25 6.26
N LEU A 81 7.59 -20.37 7.15
CA LEU A 81 6.80 -19.86 8.28
C LEU A 81 6.13 -18.53 7.95
N THR A 82 4.98 -18.28 8.59
CA THR A 82 4.41 -16.93 8.64
C THR A 82 5.29 -16.03 9.52
N PHE A 83 5.16 -14.71 9.36
CA PHE A 83 5.91 -13.74 10.17
C PHE A 83 5.76 -13.97 11.67
N ARG A 84 4.55 -14.22 12.14
CA ARG A 84 4.28 -14.46 13.57
C ARG A 84 4.93 -15.75 14.07
N GLU A 85 4.84 -16.83 13.29
CA GLU A 85 5.47 -18.10 13.62
C GLU A 85 6.99 -17.99 13.63
N ALA A 86 7.59 -17.30 12.66
CA ALA A 86 9.03 -17.03 12.59
C ALA A 86 9.50 -16.26 13.84
N VAL A 87 8.81 -15.17 14.21
CA VAL A 87 9.14 -14.40 15.40
C VAL A 87 9.04 -15.25 16.67
N LEU A 88 7.98 -16.04 16.85
CA LEU A 88 7.82 -16.89 18.02
C LEU A 88 8.85 -18.02 18.09
N LYS A 89 9.15 -18.65 16.94
CA LYS A 89 10.14 -19.74 16.85
C LYS A 89 11.56 -19.25 17.11
N LEU A 90 11.92 -18.11 16.52
CA LEU A 90 13.21 -17.49 16.76
C LEU A 90 13.32 -17.00 18.21
N ALA A 91 12.26 -16.44 18.78
CA ALA A 91 12.23 -16.06 20.18
C ALA A 91 12.50 -17.24 21.10
N ALA A 92 11.85 -18.38 20.87
CA ALA A 92 12.10 -19.60 21.62
C ALA A 92 13.55 -20.11 21.42
N ARG A 93 14.05 -20.09 20.16
CA ARG A 93 15.43 -20.55 19.83
C ARG A 93 16.51 -19.72 20.49
N TYR A 94 16.35 -18.39 20.58
CA TYR A 94 17.34 -17.49 21.16
C TYR A 94 17.02 -17.04 22.60
N GLY A 95 16.07 -17.71 23.24
CA GLY A 95 15.73 -17.46 24.66
C GLY A 95 15.10 -16.08 24.90
N VAL A 96 14.34 -15.57 23.93
CA VAL A 96 13.56 -14.34 24.08
C VAL A 96 12.16 -14.72 24.55
N SER A 97 11.88 -14.57 25.84
CA SER A 97 10.53 -14.85 26.39
C SER A 97 9.89 -13.55 26.90
N ASP A 98 8.54 -13.52 26.91
CA ASP A 98 7.79 -12.41 27.55
C ASP A 98 8.11 -12.34 29.06
N GLU A 99 8.55 -13.45 29.65
CA GLU A 99 8.94 -13.49 31.05
C GLU A 99 10.29 -12.81 31.30
N LEU A 100 11.29 -13.04 30.44
CA LEU A 100 12.57 -12.32 30.49
C LEU A 100 12.42 -10.79 30.32
N LYS A 101 11.44 -10.32 29.54
CA LYS A 101 11.13 -8.90 29.46
C LYS A 101 10.50 -8.34 30.70
N LYS A 102 9.72 -9.14 31.41
CA LYS A 102 9.11 -8.74 32.69
C LYS A 102 10.17 -8.55 33.76
N ASP A 103 11.28 -9.27 33.70
CA ASP A 103 12.33 -9.24 34.75
C ASP A 103 13.41 -8.17 34.50
N VAL A 104 13.76 -7.85 33.23
CA VAL A 104 14.86 -6.94 32.91
C VAL A 104 14.53 -5.45 33.08
N ASN A 105 13.27 -5.06 33.10
CA ASN A 105 12.84 -3.65 33.20
C ASN A 105 11.77 -3.40 34.26
N ARG A 106 11.81 -4.13 35.36
CA ARG A 106 10.92 -3.92 36.50
C ARG A 106 11.71 -3.49 37.71
N PRO A 107 11.15 -2.61 38.56
CA PRO A 107 11.77 -2.33 39.83
C PRO A 107 11.76 -3.59 40.70
N GLU A 108 12.73 -3.71 41.59
CA GLU A 108 12.64 -4.65 42.69
C GLU A 108 11.48 -4.24 43.58
N ILE A 109 10.46 -5.10 43.72
CA ILE A 109 9.26 -4.82 44.47
C ILE A 109 9.29 -5.61 45.74
N ARG A 110 9.10 -4.89 46.91
CA ARG A 110 8.85 -5.51 48.20
C ARG A 110 7.52 -5.01 48.73
N GLU A 111 6.78 -5.89 49.38
CA GLU A 111 5.48 -5.56 49.99
C GLU A 111 5.52 -5.88 51.47
N GLU A 112 5.08 -4.93 52.28
CA GLU A 112 4.98 -5.06 53.73
C GLU A 112 3.58 -4.64 54.17
N ASP A 113 3.09 -5.13 55.35
CA ASP A 113 1.82 -4.67 55.89
C ASP A 113 1.91 -3.21 56.31
N ALA A 114 0.89 -2.43 55.96
CA ALA A 114 0.87 -1.02 56.31
C ALA A 114 0.72 -0.84 57.83
N ARG A 115 1.47 0.09 58.43
CA ARG A 115 1.35 0.47 59.82
C ARG A 115 0.00 1.15 60.11
N ALA A 116 -0.45 1.14 61.31
CA ALA A 116 -1.72 1.71 61.71
C ALA A 116 -1.89 3.23 61.47
N ASP A 117 -0.76 3.95 61.42
CA ASP A 117 -0.67 5.39 61.16
C ASP A 117 -0.61 5.75 59.64
N GLN A 118 -0.44 4.78 58.78
CA GLN A 118 -0.31 4.99 57.32
C GLN A 118 -1.69 4.94 56.65
N GLN A 119 -1.97 5.98 55.83
CA GLN A 119 -3.26 6.10 55.13
C GLN A 119 -3.26 5.49 53.73
N GLU A 120 -4.40 5.00 53.29
CA GLU A 120 -4.58 4.48 51.94
C GLU A 120 -4.29 5.55 50.89
N GLY A 121 -3.40 5.23 49.94
CA GLY A 121 -2.96 6.17 48.92
C GLY A 121 -1.74 7.02 49.30
N GLU A 122 -1.31 6.97 50.60
CA GLU A 122 -0.10 7.66 51.05
C GLU A 122 1.13 7.19 50.28
N GLN A 123 2.03 8.12 49.95
CA GLN A 123 3.28 7.85 49.24
C GLN A 123 4.47 8.43 50.01
N PHE A 124 5.56 7.70 50.02
CA PHE A 124 6.81 8.13 50.62
C PHE A 124 8.00 7.59 49.86
N TYR A 125 9.17 8.19 50.04
CA TYR A 125 10.36 7.90 49.28
C TYR A 125 11.59 8.10 50.16
N GLU A 126 12.70 7.49 49.73
CA GLU A 126 14.02 7.74 50.25
C GLU A 126 14.97 8.10 49.09
N LEU A 127 15.73 9.15 49.24
CA LEU A 127 16.68 9.63 48.26
C LEU A 127 18.08 9.08 48.53
N ASN A 128 18.88 8.88 47.48
CA ASN A 128 20.32 8.71 47.59
C ASN A 128 20.99 10.08 47.81
N GLU A 129 22.16 10.09 48.47
CA GLU A 129 22.91 11.33 48.70
C GLU A 129 23.43 11.98 47.43
N SER A 130 23.73 11.16 46.41
CA SER A 130 24.21 11.61 45.09
C SER A 130 23.88 10.59 44.01
N PHE A 131 23.96 11.01 42.74
CA PHE A 131 23.84 10.12 41.59
C PHE A 131 25.10 9.25 41.44
N THR A 132 24.92 8.01 40.98
CA THR A 132 26.02 7.18 40.58
C THR A 132 26.54 7.61 39.17
N PRO A 133 27.81 7.27 38.83
CA PRO A 133 28.33 7.57 37.48
C PRO A 133 27.48 6.97 36.36
N GLU A 134 26.91 5.77 36.56
CA GLU A 134 26.04 5.08 35.63
C GLU A 134 24.72 5.80 35.42
N GLU A 135 24.11 6.31 36.52
CA GLU A 135 22.87 7.11 36.46
C GLU A 135 23.11 8.43 35.73
N LEU A 136 24.22 9.14 36.01
CA LEU A 136 24.58 10.36 35.30
C LEU A 136 24.80 10.10 33.83
N ARG A 137 25.51 9.00 33.48
CA ARG A 137 25.72 8.60 32.10
C ARG A 137 24.41 8.26 31.35
N LEU A 138 23.46 7.60 32.01
CA LEU A 138 22.14 7.33 31.47
C LEU A 138 21.37 8.60 31.13
N LEU A 139 21.53 9.64 31.98
CA LEU A 139 20.89 10.95 31.75
C LEU A 139 21.54 11.72 30.62
N GLY A 140 22.87 11.59 30.43
CA GLY A 140 23.57 12.19 29.30
C GLY A 140 25.08 12.05 29.37
N PRO A 141 25.78 12.05 28.21
CA PRO A 141 27.24 11.75 28.17
C PRO A 141 28.12 12.74 28.92
N LEU A 142 27.68 14.00 29.11
CA LEU A 142 28.43 15.04 29.79
C LEU A 142 27.74 15.50 31.11
N VAL A 143 26.66 14.85 31.51
CA VAL A 143 25.91 15.20 32.71
C VAL A 143 26.74 14.85 33.96
N LYS A 144 26.81 15.80 34.89
CA LYS A 144 27.48 15.69 36.17
C LYS A 144 26.52 16.05 37.30
N GLN A 145 26.91 15.81 38.57
CA GLN A 145 26.12 16.14 39.76
C GLN A 145 25.63 17.60 39.75
N GLU A 146 26.52 18.56 39.49
CA GLU A 146 26.18 19.99 39.41
C GLU A 146 25.04 20.34 38.44
N HIS A 147 24.87 19.54 37.35
CA HIS A 147 23.84 19.78 36.36
C HIS A 147 22.46 19.24 36.79
N VAL A 148 22.46 18.09 37.46
CA VAL A 148 21.22 17.50 38.03
C VAL A 148 20.71 18.34 39.21
N ASP A 149 21.65 18.84 40.04
CA ASP A 149 21.32 19.72 41.17
C ASP A 149 20.74 21.05 40.67
N ALA A 150 21.31 21.67 39.64
CA ALA A 150 20.82 22.90 39.04
C ALA A 150 19.38 22.82 38.47
N LEU A 151 18.89 21.62 38.16
CA LEU A 151 17.53 21.36 37.68
C LEU A 151 16.67 20.59 38.71
N HIS A 152 17.13 20.54 39.98
CA HIS A 152 16.45 19.92 41.10
C HIS A 152 16.09 18.44 40.91
N TRP A 153 17.01 17.67 40.34
CA TRP A 153 16.89 16.22 40.20
C TRP A 153 17.58 15.48 41.34
N HIS A 154 16.97 14.36 41.75
CA HIS A 154 17.46 13.49 42.81
C HIS A 154 17.45 12.04 42.33
N SER A 155 18.44 11.27 42.77
CA SER A 155 18.43 9.81 42.65
C SER A 155 17.55 9.24 43.79
N VAL A 156 16.65 8.34 43.46
CA VAL A 156 15.71 7.74 44.40
C VAL A 156 16.19 6.34 44.78
N LYS A 157 16.27 6.05 46.07
CA LYS A 157 16.59 4.71 46.57
C LYS A 157 15.39 3.78 46.47
N TYR A 158 14.24 4.25 46.93
CA TYR A 158 12.95 3.59 46.71
C TYR A 158 11.81 4.61 46.68
N TRP A 159 10.75 4.21 46.01
CA TRP A 159 9.45 4.87 46.01
C TRP A 159 8.40 3.91 46.58
N ALA A 160 7.60 4.34 47.52
CA ALA A 160 6.63 3.49 48.20
C ALA A 160 5.21 4.09 48.17
N ARG A 161 4.20 3.21 48.11
CA ARG A 161 2.79 3.57 48.11
C ARG A 161 1.97 2.59 48.94
N VAL A 162 1.09 3.14 49.77
CA VAL A 162 0.09 2.36 50.50
C VAL A 162 -1.09 2.04 49.59
N LYS A 163 -1.40 0.76 49.43
CA LYS A 163 -2.54 0.26 48.65
C LYS A 163 -3.07 -1.04 49.26
N ASN A 164 -4.37 -1.11 49.51
CA ASN A 164 -5.04 -2.29 50.09
C ASN A 164 -4.42 -2.72 51.44
N ARG A 165 -4.11 -1.77 52.31
CA ARG A 165 -3.43 -1.99 53.61
C ARG A 165 -2.03 -2.62 53.51
N ARG A 166 -1.39 -2.53 52.37
CA ARG A 166 -0.01 -2.93 52.15
C ARG A 166 0.79 -1.75 51.62
N VAL A 167 2.07 -1.70 52.02
CA VAL A 167 3.05 -0.77 51.45
C VAL A 167 3.80 -1.50 50.39
N LYS A 168 3.72 -1.00 49.15
CA LYS A 168 4.48 -1.50 48.03
C LYS A 168 5.68 -0.58 47.82
N TYR A 169 6.88 -1.13 48.00
CA TYR A 169 8.15 -0.46 47.76
C TYR A 169 8.65 -0.82 46.35
N GLU A 170 9.01 0.18 45.55
CA GLU A 170 9.70 0.06 44.27
C GLU A 170 11.14 0.55 44.48
N TYR A 171 12.12 -0.37 44.50
CA TYR A 171 13.51 -0.03 44.68
C TYR A 171 14.16 0.32 43.37
N SER A 172 14.97 1.38 43.36
CA SER A 172 15.87 1.71 42.25
C SER A 172 17.02 0.71 42.21
N THR A 173 17.34 0.24 41.01
CA THR A 173 18.45 -0.67 40.76
C THR A 173 19.25 -0.14 39.54
N PRO A 174 20.51 -0.59 39.35
CA PRO A 174 21.27 -0.20 38.18
C PRO A 174 20.55 -0.45 36.86
N ASP A 175 19.77 -1.55 36.75
CA ASP A 175 18.98 -1.90 35.58
C ASP A 175 17.62 -1.21 35.53
N TYR A 176 17.18 -0.60 36.64
CA TYR A 176 15.91 0.11 36.72
C TYR A 176 16.05 1.33 37.63
N PRO A 177 16.80 2.35 37.23
CA PRO A 177 16.94 3.55 38.05
C PRO A 177 15.65 4.37 38.12
N ILE A 178 15.40 4.96 39.27
CA ILE A 178 14.27 5.85 39.52
C ILE A 178 14.81 7.22 39.92
N PHE A 179 14.33 8.26 39.28
CA PHE A 179 14.70 9.64 39.53
C PHE A 179 13.48 10.45 39.96
N MET A 180 13.72 11.48 40.73
CA MET A 180 12.72 12.43 41.15
C MET A 180 13.17 13.85 40.82
N ARG A 181 12.28 14.63 40.25
CA ARG A 181 12.48 16.06 40.01
C ARG A 181 11.51 16.86 40.86
N GLU A 182 12.02 17.84 41.59
CA GLU A 182 11.24 18.84 42.28
C GLU A 182 10.82 19.94 41.30
N CYS A 183 9.52 20.20 41.18
CA CYS A 183 8.94 21.17 40.24
C CYS A 183 8.27 22.31 41.05
N VAL A 184 8.82 23.51 40.98
CA VAL A 184 8.30 24.69 41.66
C VAL A 184 7.16 25.31 40.88
N ILE A 185 5.98 25.45 41.44
CA ILE A 185 4.82 26.16 40.87
C ILE A 185 4.83 27.65 41.31
N GLU A 186 4.99 27.87 42.57
CA GLU A 186 5.06 29.19 43.18
C GLU A 186 6.21 29.19 44.20
N GLU A 187 7.06 30.20 44.14
CA GLU A 187 8.13 30.36 45.10
C GLU A 187 7.57 30.84 46.47
N ALA A 188 8.29 30.56 47.54
CA ALA A 188 7.92 31.06 48.89
C ALA A 188 7.84 32.59 48.88
N HIS A 189 6.81 33.13 49.46
CA HIS A 189 6.62 34.58 49.59
C HIS A 189 6.17 34.94 51.01
N GLY A 190 7.04 35.59 51.76
CA GLY A 190 6.84 35.84 53.21
C GLY A 190 6.65 34.52 53.96
N ASP A 191 5.59 34.40 54.75
CA ASP A 191 5.26 33.19 55.49
C ASP A 191 4.54 32.08 54.69
N VAL A 192 4.27 32.31 53.37
CA VAL A 192 3.63 31.31 52.50
C VAL A 192 4.70 30.39 51.92
N PRO A 193 4.64 29.06 52.22
CA PRO A 193 5.62 28.12 51.70
C PRO A 193 5.50 27.97 50.19
N ALA A 194 6.60 27.63 49.54
CA ALA A 194 6.62 27.34 48.12
C ALA A 194 5.66 26.19 47.78
N LYS A 195 4.87 26.38 46.72
CA LYS A 195 4.00 25.35 46.17
C LYS A 195 4.75 24.52 45.16
N ARG A 196 4.85 23.23 45.41
CA ARG A 196 5.68 22.30 44.64
C ARG A 196 4.92 21.04 44.32
N PHE A 197 5.35 20.34 43.25
CA PHE A 197 5.01 18.94 42.97
C PHE A 197 6.26 18.20 42.53
N PHE A 198 6.20 16.87 42.59
CA PHE A 198 7.32 16.02 42.23
C PHE A 198 7.00 15.22 41.00
N LYS A 199 7.97 15.11 40.10
CA LYS A 199 7.92 14.27 38.92
C LYS A 199 8.83 13.07 39.10
N ILE A 200 8.25 11.87 39.10
CA ILE A 200 9.00 10.62 39.25
C ILE A 200 9.24 10.08 37.86
N TYR A 201 10.50 9.82 37.55
CA TYR A 201 10.95 9.42 36.21
C TYR A 201 11.61 8.05 36.25
N ARG A 202 11.11 7.12 35.42
CA ARG A 202 11.61 5.76 35.24
C ARG A 202 12.05 5.60 33.78
N PRO A 203 13.28 6.00 33.43
CA PRO A 203 13.73 6.07 32.02
C PRO A 203 13.69 4.72 31.31
N LEU A 204 13.91 3.62 32.01
CA LEU A 204 13.97 2.27 31.47
C LEU A 204 12.66 1.50 31.57
N ASN A 205 11.56 2.12 32.06
CA ASN A 205 10.26 1.46 32.07
C ASN A 205 9.84 1.12 30.64
N TYR A 206 9.49 -0.15 30.42
CA TYR A 206 9.04 -0.66 29.12
C TYR A 206 7.80 0.05 28.61
N ASP A 207 6.80 0.24 29.51
CA ASP A 207 5.59 0.96 29.16
C ASP A 207 5.80 2.47 29.27
N LYS A 208 5.69 3.16 28.13
CA LYS A 208 5.86 4.61 28.07
C LYS A 208 4.88 5.35 28.96
N ALA A 209 3.66 4.81 29.17
CA ALA A 209 2.62 5.43 29.99
C ALA A 209 3.01 5.51 31.49
N PHE A 210 3.87 4.59 31.96
CA PHE A 210 4.34 4.52 33.33
C PHE A 210 5.75 5.07 33.55
N ARG A 211 6.36 5.66 32.54
CA ARG A 211 7.68 6.32 32.72
C ARG A 211 7.62 7.52 33.64
N PHE A 212 6.48 8.21 33.69
CA PHE A 212 6.28 9.39 34.50
C PHE A 212 5.09 9.22 35.41
N THR A 213 5.28 9.56 36.68
CA THR A 213 4.21 9.74 37.64
C THR A 213 4.42 11.05 38.41
N TYR A 214 3.36 11.61 38.95
CA TYR A 214 3.40 12.88 39.67
C TYR A 214 2.92 12.70 41.09
N TYR A 215 3.57 13.41 41.99
CA TYR A 215 3.25 13.41 43.42
C TYR A 215 3.19 14.85 43.98
N PRO A 216 2.22 15.20 44.82
CA PRO A 216 0.99 14.43 45.09
C PRO A 216 0.13 14.23 43.85
N ALA A 217 -0.72 13.18 43.85
CA ALA A 217 -1.62 12.92 42.74
C ALA A 217 -2.52 14.13 42.45
N GLY A 218 -2.58 14.59 41.19
CA GLY A 218 -3.35 15.77 40.80
C GLY A 218 -2.67 17.12 41.06
N ALA A 219 -1.50 17.19 41.70
CA ALA A 219 -0.81 18.45 41.99
C ALA A 219 -0.18 19.12 40.75
N LYS A 220 0.03 18.36 39.64
CA LYS A 220 0.57 18.92 38.40
C LYS A 220 -0.43 19.90 37.77
N PRO A 221 -0.05 21.18 37.53
CA PRO A 221 -0.88 22.12 36.79
C PRO A 221 -1.14 21.66 35.36
N LYS A 222 -2.29 22.05 34.80
CA LYS A 222 -2.60 21.81 33.37
C LYS A 222 -1.56 22.46 32.45
N LYS A 223 -1.11 23.65 32.82
CA LYS A 223 -0.03 24.40 32.14
C LYS A 223 1.17 24.48 33.08
N TYR A 224 2.30 23.99 32.62
CA TYR A 224 3.57 24.05 33.34
C TYR A 224 4.75 23.93 32.38
N VAL A 225 5.60 24.94 32.35
CA VAL A 225 6.84 24.96 31.58
C VAL A 225 7.98 24.55 32.50
N ASN A 226 8.56 23.38 32.28
CA ASN A 226 9.72 22.93 33.02
C ASN A 226 10.92 23.82 32.71
N GLY A 227 11.74 24.12 33.71
CA GLY A 227 12.94 24.97 33.56
C GLY A 227 12.66 26.47 33.64
N LEU A 228 11.41 26.92 33.68
CA LEU A 228 11.09 28.36 33.69
C LEU A 228 11.43 28.99 35.07
N ALA A 229 11.24 28.28 36.16
CA ALA A 229 11.61 28.79 37.48
C ALA A 229 13.12 28.96 37.61
N GLU A 230 13.86 27.97 37.14
CA GLU A 230 15.32 27.94 37.09
C GLU A 230 15.88 29.05 36.16
N LEU A 231 15.24 29.25 35.00
CA LEU A 231 15.58 30.33 34.08
C LEU A 231 15.38 31.70 34.75
N LYS A 232 14.28 31.91 35.48
CA LYS A 232 14.01 33.14 36.24
C LYS A 232 15.05 33.37 37.34
N ALA A 233 15.44 32.34 38.07
CA ALA A 233 16.47 32.40 39.08
C ALA A 233 17.84 32.78 38.47
N ALA A 234 18.17 32.17 37.34
CA ALA A 234 19.38 32.48 36.58
C ALA A 234 19.38 33.92 36.09
N TRP A 235 18.27 34.40 35.58
CA TRP A 235 18.10 35.78 35.12
C TRP A 235 18.27 36.79 36.28
N ARG A 236 17.69 36.52 37.44
CA ARG A 236 17.87 37.36 38.65
C ARG A 236 19.34 37.44 39.06
N LYS A 237 20.01 36.28 39.11
CA LYS A 237 21.45 36.23 39.42
C LYS A 237 22.28 36.97 38.39
N PHE A 238 22.03 36.75 37.13
CA PHE A 238 22.72 37.48 36.05
C PHE A 238 22.61 39.01 36.20
N ASN A 239 21.39 39.51 36.48
CA ASN A 239 21.22 40.95 36.64
C ASN A 239 21.82 41.48 37.94
N ALA A 240 21.85 40.70 39.03
CA ALA A 240 22.56 41.09 40.25
C ALA A 240 24.08 41.23 40.00
N ASP A 241 24.67 40.29 39.27
CA ASP A 241 26.10 40.32 38.91
C ASP A 241 26.39 41.50 37.93
N GLU A 242 25.53 41.74 36.96
CA GLU A 242 25.64 42.84 36.02
C GLU A 242 25.43 44.20 36.69
N GLU A 243 24.47 44.31 37.62
CA GLU A 243 24.26 45.52 38.39
C GLU A 243 25.45 45.82 39.29
N ALA A 244 26.02 44.83 39.96
CA ALA A 244 27.23 44.97 40.76
C ALA A 244 28.38 45.56 39.90
N THR A 245 28.61 44.98 38.72
CA THR A 245 29.63 45.47 37.77
C THR A 245 29.31 46.88 37.28
N PHE A 246 28.00 47.16 36.98
CA PHE A 246 27.56 48.49 36.56
C PHE A 246 27.85 49.57 37.70
N ARG A 247 27.71 49.19 38.97
CA ARG A 247 27.97 50.04 40.11
C ARG A 247 29.47 50.24 40.44
N GLU A 248 30.34 49.42 39.91
CA GLU A 248 31.80 49.60 40.03
C GLU A 248 32.31 50.87 39.35
N ASP A 249 31.59 51.38 38.33
CA ASP A 249 31.88 52.64 37.69
C ASP A 249 31.24 53.82 38.45
N PRO A 250 32.08 54.73 39.06
CA PRO A 250 31.59 55.88 39.82
C PRO A 250 30.61 56.82 39.08
N HIS A 251 30.70 56.86 37.71
CA HIS A 251 29.79 57.62 36.89
C HIS A 251 28.36 57.06 36.80
N ASN A 252 28.14 55.84 37.31
CA ASN A 252 26.87 55.13 37.31
C ASN A 252 26.20 55.05 38.71
N GLU A 253 26.79 55.59 39.72
CA GLU A 253 26.35 55.47 41.11
C GLU A 253 24.89 55.88 41.33
N GLU A 254 24.48 56.98 40.68
CA GLU A 254 23.11 57.53 40.76
C GLU A 254 22.20 57.12 39.56
N LYS A 255 22.73 56.46 38.56
CA LYS A 255 21.95 56.09 37.36
C LYS A 255 21.09 54.85 37.64
N PRO A 256 19.84 54.78 37.14
CA PRO A 256 19.03 53.58 37.23
C PRO A 256 19.67 52.47 36.41
N TYR A 257 19.88 51.33 37.01
CA TYR A 257 20.25 50.10 36.30
C TYR A 257 19.07 49.60 35.48
N LYS A 258 19.31 49.21 34.21
CA LYS A 258 18.33 48.61 33.33
C LYS A 258 18.63 47.12 33.22
N GLU A 259 17.70 46.31 33.71
CA GLU A 259 17.79 44.87 33.60
C GLU A 259 18.01 44.41 32.18
N LYS A 260 18.94 43.48 32.01
CA LYS A 260 19.25 42.81 30.75
C LYS A 260 18.65 41.44 30.70
N LYS A 261 18.34 40.94 29.50
CA LYS A 261 17.93 39.56 29.31
C LYS A 261 19.13 38.64 29.26
N LEU A 262 18.88 37.36 29.58
CA LEU A 262 19.87 36.31 29.32
C LEU A 262 20.09 36.19 27.82
N PRO A 263 21.31 35.89 27.35
CA PRO A 263 21.60 35.83 25.92
C PRO A 263 20.79 34.75 25.18
N GLU A 264 20.72 33.55 25.77
CA GLU A 264 20.20 32.34 25.09
C GLU A 264 19.45 31.43 26.07
N ALA A 265 18.37 30.79 25.60
CA ALA A 265 17.71 29.66 26.24
C ALA A 265 17.22 28.67 25.17
N PHE A 266 16.94 27.42 25.59
CA PHE A 266 16.70 26.32 24.67
C PHE A 266 15.42 25.56 25.02
N ILE A 267 14.53 25.40 24.06
CA ILE A 267 13.41 24.46 24.15
C ILE A 267 13.92 23.08 23.73
N CYS A 268 13.82 22.11 24.63
CA CYS A 268 14.26 20.73 24.45
C CYS A 268 13.04 19.79 24.38
N SER A 269 13.21 18.63 23.74
CA SER A 269 12.11 17.67 23.56
C SER A 269 11.73 16.93 24.85
N GLY A 270 12.69 16.73 25.75
CA GLY A 270 12.46 15.99 26.99
C GLY A 270 13.48 16.22 28.09
N GLU A 271 13.34 15.44 29.16
CA GLU A 271 14.13 15.58 30.36
C GLU A 271 15.63 15.36 30.18
N ARG A 272 15.98 14.32 29.39
CA ARG A 272 17.40 13.99 29.15
C ARG A 272 18.05 15.02 28.23
N ASP A 273 17.32 15.52 27.24
CA ASP A 273 17.79 16.58 26.36
C ASP A 273 18.03 17.88 27.15
N ALA A 274 17.13 18.17 28.10
CA ALA A 274 17.28 19.32 28.98
C ALA A 274 18.56 19.21 29.85
N LEU A 275 18.83 18.05 30.43
CA LEU A 275 20.08 17.81 31.19
C LEU A 275 21.32 17.88 30.28
N CYS A 276 21.26 17.36 29.08
CA CYS A 276 22.31 17.50 28.07
C CYS A 276 22.57 18.97 27.70
N CYS A 277 21.51 19.74 27.50
CA CYS A 277 21.58 21.18 27.26
C CYS A 277 22.23 21.90 28.47
N ARG A 278 21.82 21.54 29.71
CA ARG A 278 22.42 22.11 30.93
C ARG A 278 23.89 21.75 31.07
N SER A 279 24.30 20.54 30.68
CA SER A 279 25.70 20.10 30.73
C SER A 279 26.63 20.90 29.80
N LEU A 280 26.07 21.57 28.81
CA LEU A 280 26.79 22.49 27.92
C LEU A 280 26.80 23.94 28.41
N GLY A 281 26.17 24.20 29.58
CA GLY A 281 26.16 25.54 30.22
C GLY A 281 24.92 26.37 29.92
N TYR A 282 23.93 25.86 29.16
CA TYR A 282 22.74 26.59 28.74
C TYR A 282 21.54 26.33 29.67
N TRP A 283 20.51 27.17 29.56
CA TRP A 283 19.27 27.02 30.33
C TRP A 283 18.20 26.38 29.46
N PRO A 284 17.78 25.12 29.79
CA PRO A 284 16.75 24.39 29.04
C PRO A 284 15.34 24.72 29.54
N LEU A 285 14.41 24.69 28.58
CA LEU A 285 12.98 24.70 28.84
C LEU A 285 12.41 23.44 28.14
N TRP A 286 11.39 22.80 28.74
CA TRP A 286 10.75 21.66 28.11
C TRP A 286 9.32 21.45 28.61
N PHE A 287 8.54 20.67 27.87
CA PHE A 287 7.13 20.46 28.18
C PHE A 287 6.88 19.01 28.58
N ASN A 288 5.80 18.80 29.38
CA ASN A 288 5.48 17.47 29.90
C ASN A 288 4.88 16.49 28.88
N SER A 289 4.57 16.94 27.70
CA SER A 289 4.03 16.12 26.62
C SER A 289 4.55 16.65 25.29
N GLU A 290 4.93 15.75 24.43
CA GLU A 290 5.22 16.12 23.05
C GLU A 290 4.02 16.78 22.34
N SER A 291 2.76 16.57 22.78
CA SER A 291 1.55 17.24 22.25
C SER A 291 1.24 18.60 22.87
N TYR A 292 2.12 19.13 23.74
CA TYR A 292 1.88 20.42 24.39
C TYR A 292 2.04 21.57 23.38
N ASN A 293 0.99 22.37 23.25
CA ASN A 293 1.02 23.61 22.45
C ASN A 293 1.27 24.79 23.39
N VAL A 294 2.44 25.39 23.32
CA VAL A 294 2.78 26.62 24.01
C VAL A 294 1.85 27.72 23.53
N ASP A 295 1.20 28.42 24.45
CA ASP A 295 0.35 29.54 24.07
C ASP A 295 1.11 30.88 24.09
N GLU A 296 0.44 31.95 23.61
CA GLU A 296 1.00 33.29 23.52
C GLU A 296 1.41 33.88 24.89
N SER A 297 0.70 33.52 25.97
CA SER A 297 0.99 34.03 27.30
C SER A 297 2.25 33.40 27.87
N GLU A 298 2.41 32.10 27.67
CA GLU A 298 3.61 31.35 28.06
C GLU A 298 4.84 31.81 27.28
N MET A 299 4.70 31.96 25.96
CA MET A 299 5.80 32.43 25.12
C MET A 299 6.20 33.85 25.47
N ARG A 300 5.23 34.71 25.75
CA ARG A 300 5.48 36.09 26.18
C ARG A 300 6.20 36.13 27.52
N GLU A 301 5.82 35.25 28.44
CA GLU A 301 6.49 35.13 29.76
C GLU A 301 7.96 34.69 29.59
N ILE A 302 8.24 33.67 28.78
CA ILE A 302 9.61 33.22 28.49
C ILE A 302 10.46 34.32 27.90
N ARG A 303 9.93 35.07 26.93
CA ARG A 303 10.65 36.15 26.22
C ARG A 303 10.96 37.37 27.05
N LYS A 304 10.42 37.48 28.26
CA LYS A 304 10.83 38.53 29.22
C LYS A 304 12.26 38.34 29.69
N TYR A 305 12.72 37.12 29.79
CA TYR A 305 13.96 36.74 30.46
C TYR A 305 15.10 36.38 29.49
N VAL A 306 14.83 36.20 28.20
CA VAL A 306 15.82 35.74 27.20
C VAL A 306 15.73 36.54 25.89
N ASP A 307 16.89 36.83 25.27
CA ASP A 307 16.98 37.50 23.99
C ASP A 307 16.76 36.56 22.83
N VAL A 308 17.51 35.45 22.79
CA VAL A 308 17.40 34.45 21.71
C VAL A 308 16.91 33.14 22.27
N LEU A 309 15.81 32.65 21.69
CA LEU A 309 15.23 31.35 22.04
C LEU A 309 15.49 30.34 20.91
N TYR A 310 16.14 29.25 21.26
CA TYR A 310 16.36 28.13 20.38
C TYR A 310 15.36 27.02 20.63
N ASN A 311 15.09 26.22 19.60
CA ASN A 311 14.31 24.98 19.71
C ASN A 311 15.11 23.83 19.10
N ILE A 312 15.25 22.72 19.84
CA ILE A 312 15.92 21.50 19.38
C ILE A 312 14.88 20.38 19.34
N PRO A 313 14.16 20.21 18.22
CA PRO A 313 13.20 19.14 18.07
C PRO A 313 13.86 17.79 17.79
N ASP A 314 13.18 16.69 18.11
CA ASP A 314 13.54 15.36 17.65
C ASP A 314 13.55 15.31 16.13
N ILE A 315 14.31 14.39 15.54
CA ILE A 315 14.40 14.20 14.07
C ILE A 315 13.48 13.10 13.55
N ASP A 316 12.65 12.52 14.40
CA ASP A 316 11.57 11.66 13.94
C ASP A 316 10.41 12.50 13.34
N GLU A 317 9.51 11.86 12.61
CA GLU A 317 8.40 12.54 11.91
C GLU A 317 7.57 13.44 12.83
N THR A 318 7.30 12.97 14.05
CA THR A 318 6.55 13.75 15.06
C THR A 318 7.32 14.97 15.51
N GLY A 319 8.63 14.83 15.78
CA GLY A 319 9.50 15.93 16.19
C GLY A 319 9.67 16.97 15.08
N ILE A 320 9.88 16.54 13.84
CA ILE A 320 9.97 17.45 12.66
C ILE A 320 8.66 18.21 12.48
N ARG A 321 7.52 17.54 12.49
CA ARG A 321 6.21 18.18 12.36
C ARG A 321 5.96 19.24 13.42
N ARG A 322 6.32 18.98 14.67
CA ARG A 322 6.12 19.89 15.81
C ARG A 322 7.12 21.02 15.81
N GLY A 323 8.39 20.72 15.56
CA GLY A 323 9.40 21.74 15.39
C GLY A 323 9.02 22.72 14.30
N THR A 324 8.52 22.24 13.18
CA THR A 324 7.97 23.06 12.08
C THR A 324 6.78 23.92 12.55
N ALA A 325 5.81 23.33 13.23
CA ALA A 325 4.65 24.07 13.74
C ALA A 325 5.03 25.17 14.74
N LEU A 326 5.97 24.87 15.65
CA LEU A 326 6.48 25.86 16.62
C LEU A 326 7.23 27.01 15.93
N ALA A 327 8.11 26.69 14.98
CA ALA A 327 8.87 27.68 14.20
C ALA A 327 7.98 28.58 13.35
N LEU A 328 6.92 28.06 12.76
CA LEU A 328 5.97 28.84 11.97
C LEU A 328 5.05 29.70 12.83
N ARG A 329 4.68 29.21 14.03
CA ARG A 329 3.84 29.96 14.98
C ARG A 329 4.60 31.09 15.64
N TYR A 330 5.85 30.85 16.03
CA TYR A 330 6.74 31.81 16.68
C TYR A 330 8.00 32.00 15.85
N ASN A 331 7.84 32.71 14.76
CA ASN A 331 8.83 32.82 13.67
C ASN A 331 10.20 33.39 14.07
N GLU A 332 10.34 33.94 15.27
CA GLU A 332 11.61 34.44 15.84
C GLU A 332 12.44 33.37 16.56
N ILE A 333 11.87 32.17 16.78
CA ILE A 333 12.60 31.06 17.39
C ILE A 333 13.59 30.48 16.37
N HIS A 334 14.84 30.32 16.82
CA HIS A 334 15.88 29.69 16.02
C HIS A 334 15.79 28.18 16.15
N THR A 335 15.41 27.48 15.09
CA THR A 335 15.29 26.03 15.14
C THR A 335 16.61 25.36 14.77
N VAL A 336 17.08 24.48 15.66
CA VAL A 336 18.29 23.67 15.50
C VAL A 336 17.88 22.31 14.95
N TRP A 337 17.99 22.12 13.65
CA TRP A 337 17.72 20.83 13.04
C TRP A 337 18.94 19.92 13.16
N LEU A 338 18.80 18.85 13.97
CA LEU A 338 19.84 17.83 14.08
C LEU A 338 20.01 17.12 12.73
N PRO A 339 21.26 16.80 12.32
CA PRO A 339 21.49 16.13 11.04
C PRO A 339 20.83 14.77 10.98
N GLN A 340 19.92 14.56 10.05
CA GLN A 340 19.14 13.29 9.89
C GLN A 340 20.02 12.05 9.67
N LYS A 341 21.25 12.21 9.15
CA LYS A 341 22.22 11.11 9.01
C LYS A 341 22.47 10.33 10.31
N TYR A 342 22.29 10.96 11.48
CA TYR A 342 22.48 10.29 12.76
C TYR A 342 21.38 9.30 13.09
N MET A 343 20.16 9.49 12.60
CA MET A 343 19.06 8.53 12.76
C MET A 343 19.37 7.18 12.09
N GLY A 344 20.16 7.21 11.00
CA GLY A 344 20.55 6.03 10.26
C GLY A 344 21.88 5.41 10.60
N GLN A 345 22.76 6.15 11.30
CA GLN A 345 24.12 5.67 11.59
C GLN A 345 24.27 4.98 12.95
N PHE A 346 23.41 5.25 13.91
CA PHE A 346 23.53 4.77 15.27
C PHE A 346 22.18 4.27 15.79
N THR A 347 22.23 3.21 16.58
CA THR A 347 21.07 2.70 17.30
C THR A 347 21.34 2.74 18.79
N ASP A 348 20.30 3.03 19.58
CA ASP A 348 20.35 2.90 21.05
C ASP A 348 20.38 1.42 21.45
N MET A 349 20.61 1.14 22.73
CA MET A 349 20.64 -0.22 23.29
C MET A 349 19.36 -1.04 23.03
N ARG A 350 18.29 -0.41 22.51
CA ARG A 350 16.99 -1.01 22.18
C ARG A 350 16.82 -1.21 20.66
N GLY A 351 17.86 -0.96 19.86
CA GLY A 351 17.80 -1.09 18.41
C GLY A 351 17.03 0.04 17.72
N LYS A 352 16.73 1.15 18.42
CA LYS A 352 16.12 2.34 17.79
C LYS A 352 17.19 3.29 17.30
N GLY A 353 17.01 3.82 16.11
CA GLY A 353 17.86 4.85 15.55
C GLY A 353 17.90 6.09 16.44
N TYR A 354 19.04 6.76 16.50
CA TYR A 354 19.23 8.00 17.23
C TYR A 354 18.30 9.07 16.69
N LYS A 355 17.56 9.75 17.55
CA LYS A 355 16.52 10.69 17.14
C LYS A 355 16.50 12.01 17.92
N ASP A 356 17.04 12.05 19.13
CA ASP A 356 16.97 13.19 20.05
C ASP A 356 18.33 13.86 20.27
N PHE A 357 18.34 14.97 20.98
CA PHE A 357 19.54 15.73 21.26
C PHE A 357 20.55 14.97 22.10
N ARG A 358 20.08 14.18 23.07
CA ARG A 358 20.94 13.30 23.87
C ARG A 358 21.67 12.29 22.97
N ASP A 359 20.93 11.69 22.04
CA ASP A 359 21.48 10.73 21.09
C ASP A 359 22.55 11.39 20.18
N TRP A 360 22.30 12.63 19.73
CA TRP A 360 23.29 13.41 18.99
C TRP A 360 24.58 13.63 19.79
N MET A 361 24.46 13.94 21.10
CA MET A 361 25.62 14.10 21.99
C MET A 361 26.34 12.79 22.29
N GLU A 362 25.69 11.64 22.20
CA GLU A 362 26.31 10.33 22.39
C GLU A 362 27.27 9.99 21.24
N ALA A 363 27.08 10.53 20.05
CA ALA A 363 27.96 10.31 18.90
C ALA A 363 29.35 10.89 19.19
N LYS A 364 30.42 10.08 18.99
CA LYS A 364 31.79 10.35 19.43
C LYS A 364 32.34 11.73 19.00
N ASP A 365 31.89 12.23 17.82
CA ASP A 365 32.42 13.46 17.25
C ASP A 365 31.66 14.72 17.72
N ASN A 366 30.57 14.56 18.46
CA ASN A 366 29.64 15.65 18.82
C ASN A 366 29.73 16.05 20.31
N GLN A 367 30.68 15.50 21.04
CA GLN A 367 30.79 15.78 22.46
C GLN A 367 31.43 17.15 22.69
N GLY A 368 30.76 18.01 23.47
CA GLY A 368 31.29 19.24 24.00
C GLY A 368 30.76 20.53 23.37
N PRO A 369 31.08 21.69 24.02
CA PRO A 369 30.52 22.99 23.65
C PRO A 369 30.89 23.47 22.24
N LYS A 370 32.08 23.07 21.71
CA LYS A 370 32.54 23.50 20.39
C LYS A 370 31.69 22.90 19.28
N ALA A 371 31.40 21.59 19.33
CA ALA A 371 30.53 20.93 18.34
C ALA A 371 29.12 21.49 18.39
N PHE A 372 28.59 21.71 19.59
CA PHE A 372 27.29 22.31 19.75
C PHE A 372 27.22 23.74 19.23
N ARG A 373 28.24 24.58 19.48
CA ARG A 373 28.30 25.94 18.94
C ARG A 373 28.33 25.94 17.40
N GLN A 374 29.01 25.00 16.77
CA GLN A 374 28.96 24.83 15.33
C GLN A 374 27.56 24.48 14.82
N LEU A 375 26.84 23.63 15.53
CA LEU A 375 25.44 23.27 15.22
C LEU A 375 24.52 24.51 15.37
N LEU A 376 24.70 25.31 16.41
CA LEU A 376 23.94 26.55 16.64
C LEU A 376 24.13 27.58 15.53
N ASN A 377 25.30 27.64 14.91
CA ASN A 377 25.55 28.53 13.77
C ASN A 377 24.68 28.20 12.53
N MET A 378 24.09 26.99 12.50
CA MET A 378 23.17 26.57 11.44
C MET A 378 21.69 26.82 11.80
N ALA A 379 21.42 27.23 13.05
CA ALA A 379 20.05 27.49 13.48
C ALA A 379 19.51 28.76 12.84
N THR A 380 18.32 28.66 12.26
CA THR A 380 17.68 29.79 11.55
C THR A 380 16.26 29.99 12.04
N PRO A 381 15.83 31.27 12.18
CA PRO A 381 14.43 31.58 12.46
C PRO A 381 13.61 31.55 11.18
N ALA A 382 12.30 31.37 11.30
CA ALA A 382 11.36 31.50 10.20
C ALA A 382 11.04 32.97 9.83
N LYS A 383 11.40 33.94 10.69
CA LYS A 383 11.30 35.38 10.42
C LYS A 383 12.35 35.77 9.39
N PHE A 384 11.93 36.05 8.17
CA PHE A 384 12.81 36.27 7.02
C PHE A 384 13.06 37.75 6.69
N TRP A 385 12.63 38.65 7.55
CA TRP A 385 12.97 40.07 7.42
C TRP A 385 13.76 40.54 8.65
N VAL A 386 14.72 41.43 8.39
CA VAL A 386 15.60 42.03 9.40
C VAL A 386 15.35 43.53 9.46
N GLU A 387 15.34 44.06 10.68
CA GLU A 387 15.19 45.45 11.00
C GLU A 387 16.56 46.08 11.28
N THR A 388 16.89 47.10 10.59
CA THR A 388 18.14 47.88 10.83
C THR A 388 17.80 49.32 11.14
N VAL A 389 18.22 49.80 12.31
CA VAL A 389 18.04 51.18 12.66
C VAL A 389 19.26 52.00 12.20
N ASN A 390 19.04 52.90 11.30
CA ASN A 390 20.06 53.84 10.89
C ASN A 390 20.36 54.81 12.04
N LYS A 391 21.49 54.67 12.68
CA LYS A 391 21.90 55.44 13.85
C LYS A 391 21.98 56.97 13.57
N ARG A 392 22.13 57.36 12.29
CA ARG A 392 22.27 58.78 11.90
C ARG A 392 20.91 59.47 11.68
N THR A 393 19.93 58.70 11.14
CA THR A 393 18.60 59.22 10.81
C THR A 393 17.51 58.76 11.76
N ASN A 394 17.81 57.82 12.65
CA ASN A 394 16.87 57.12 13.53
C ASN A 394 15.71 56.45 12.79
N LYS A 395 15.90 56.14 11.50
CA LYS A 395 14.91 55.49 10.68
C LYS A 395 15.16 54.01 10.65
N THR A 396 14.09 53.24 10.79
CA THR A 396 14.13 51.78 10.64
C THR A 396 13.99 51.41 9.18
N ASP A 397 14.96 50.72 8.64
CA ASP A 397 14.94 50.12 7.32
C ASP A 397 14.78 48.59 7.43
N TYR A 398 14.01 48.03 6.52
CA TYR A 398 13.74 46.59 6.47
C TYR A 398 14.38 45.93 5.24
N HIS A 399 14.96 44.76 5.39
CA HIS A 399 15.50 44.00 4.27
C HIS A 399 15.19 42.51 4.47
N ILE A 400 15.10 41.74 3.37
CA ILE A 400 14.86 40.33 3.40
C ILE A 400 16.19 39.57 3.60
N ASP A 401 16.21 38.66 4.58
CA ASP A 401 17.26 37.67 4.74
C ASP A 401 16.97 36.45 3.88
N THR A 402 17.88 36.09 2.98
CA THR A 402 17.67 34.99 2.01
C THR A 402 17.70 33.64 2.68
N VAL A 403 18.58 33.42 3.66
CA VAL A 403 18.70 32.14 4.36
C VAL A 403 17.43 31.88 5.17
N CYS A 404 16.95 32.87 5.91
CA CYS A 404 15.72 32.78 6.67
C CYS A 404 14.48 32.64 5.76
N LEU A 405 14.47 33.30 4.59
CA LEU A 405 13.41 33.16 3.59
C LEU A 405 13.34 31.71 3.07
N HIS A 406 14.49 31.12 2.72
CA HIS A 406 14.54 29.73 2.27
C HIS A 406 14.10 28.76 3.38
N GLU A 407 14.47 29.02 4.63
CA GLU A 407 14.01 28.24 5.77
C GLU A 407 12.49 28.36 5.96
N PHE A 408 11.94 29.57 5.91
CA PHE A 408 10.49 29.82 5.96
C PHE A 408 9.76 29.06 4.87
N LEU A 409 10.26 29.10 3.62
CA LEU A 409 9.66 28.39 2.50
C LEU A 409 9.77 26.88 2.68
N ARG A 410 10.91 26.36 3.10
CA ARG A 410 11.12 24.95 3.40
C ARG A 410 10.13 24.43 4.47
N LEU A 411 9.95 25.21 5.56
CA LEU A 411 8.99 24.87 6.62
C LEU A 411 7.53 24.84 6.15
N ASN A 412 7.20 25.63 5.10
CA ASN A 412 5.90 25.62 4.44
C ASN A 412 5.79 24.59 3.31
N GLY A 413 6.81 23.74 3.14
CA GLY A 413 6.86 22.65 2.18
C GLY A 413 7.33 23.03 0.78
N PHE A 414 7.81 24.26 0.56
CA PHE A 414 8.30 24.71 -0.76
C PHE A 414 9.75 24.26 -1.00
N GLN A 415 9.96 23.53 -2.09
CA GLN A 415 11.25 22.97 -2.48
C GLN A 415 11.33 22.87 -4.00
N THR A 416 12.47 22.46 -4.53
CA THR A 416 12.64 22.07 -5.93
C THR A 416 12.79 20.55 -6.00
N LEU A 417 12.22 19.94 -7.04
CA LEU A 417 12.30 18.51 -7.28
C LEU A 417 13.40 18.21 -8.29
N HIS A 418 14.24 17.25 -7.97
CA HIS A 418 15.17 16.67 -8.92
C HIS A 418 14.42 15.77 -9.90
N ASP A 419 14.58 16.02 -11.19
CA ASP A 419 14.01 15.17 -12.25
C ASP A 419 15.02 15.07 -13.38
N GLU A 420 15.60 13.89 -13.55
CA GLU A 420 16.67 13.64 -14.55
C GLU A 420 16.20 13.88 -15.99
N ASP A 421 14.90 13.79 -16.25
CA ASP A 421 14.33 13.95 -17.58
C ASP A 421 13.97 15.41 -17.92
N ILE A 422 14.01 16.32 -16.95
CA ILE A 422 13.56 17.71 -17.13
C ILE A 422 14.68 18.68 -16.77
N THR A 423 15.15 19.44 -17.76
CA THR A 423 16.19 20.45 -17.58
C THR A 423 15.73 21.74 -16.87
N ALA A 424 14.42 21.95 -16.76
CA ALA A 424 13.85 23.12 -16.10
C ALA A 424 13.59 22.84 -14.62
N THR A 425 13.89 23.82 -13.75
CA THR A 425 13.61 23.74 -12.31
C THR A 425 12.13 23.47 -12.05
N GLN A 426 11.82 22.36 -11.38
CA GLN A 426 10.47 22.02 -10.96
C GLN A 426 10.24 22.43 -9.51
N TYR A 427 9.34 23.38 -9.30
CA TYR A 427 8.92 23.76 -7.95
C TYR A 427 7.81 22.82 -7.46
N VAL A 428 7.92 22.41 -6.20
CA VAL A 428 6.93 21.58 -5.54
C VAL A 428 6.58 22.13 -4.16
N ARG A 429 5.35 21.87 -3.74
CA ARG A 429 4.93 22.03 -2.36
C ARG A 429 4.58 20.67 -1.77
N ILE A 430 5.24 20.34 -0.66
CA ILE A 430 5.09 19.06 0.04
C ILE A 430 4.34 19.31 1.35
N ILE A 431 3.20 18.66 1.53
CA ILE A 431 2.40 18.71 2.75
C ILE A 431 2.16 17.27 3.21
N GLY A 432 2.85 16.86 4.27
CA GLY A 432 2.91 15.46 4.67
C GLY A 432 3.59 14.63 3.59
N HIS A 433 2.88 13.66 3.01
CA HIS A 433 3.35 12.83 1.88
C HIS A 433 2.79 13.28 0.52
N VAL A 434 1.96 14.32 0.49
CA VAL A 434 1.34 14.83 -0.75
C VAL A 434 2.22 15.90 -1.38
N VAL A 435 2.52 15.74 -2.65
CA VAL A 435 3.36 16.62 -3.46
C VAL A 435 2.52 17.31 -4.53
N ARG A 436 2.57 18.64 -4.55
CA ARG A 436 1.87 19.45 -5.56
C ARG A 436 2.89 20.17 -6.43
N ARG A 437 2.76 20.09 -7.73
CA ARG A 437 3.50 20.94 -8.67
C ARG A 437 2.99 22.39 -8.58
N ILE A 438 3.91 23.32 -8.52
CA ILE A 438 3.62 24.76 -8.41
C ILE A 438 4.59 25.53 -9.29
N THR A 439 4.34 26.83 -9.40
CA THR A 439 5.20 27.78 -10.11
C THR A 439 5.87 28.75 -9.13
N ALA A 440 6.93 29.45 -9.58
CA ALA A 440 7.53 30.53 -8.81
C ALA A 440 6.52 31.65 -8.47
N LYS A 441 5.50 31.82 -9.34
CA LYS A 441 4.41 32.78 -9.09
C LYS A 441 3.56 32.34 -7.88
N ASP A 442 3.25 31.05 -7.76
CA ASP A 442 2.47 30.50 -6.63
C ASP A 442 3.22 30.70 -5.30
N ILE A 443 4.55 30.52 -5.29
CA ILE A 443 5.39 30.78 -4.12
C ILE A 443 5.32 32.24 -3.73
N ARG A 444 5.45 33.15 -4.69
CA ARG A 444 5.36 34.60 -4.46
C ARG A 444 3.98 35.01 -3.92
N GLU A 445 2.91 34.52 -4.50
CA GLU A 445 1.54 34.79 -4.06
C GLU A 445 1.31 34.28 -2.63
N PHE A 446 1.86 33.10 -2.31
CA PHE A 446 1.82 32.56 -0.95
C PHE A 446 2.50 33.50 0.07
N ILE A 447 3.73 33.97 -0.22
CA ILE A 447 4.47 34.88 0.69
C ILE A 447 3.68 36.18 0.91
N ILE A 448 3.11 36.75 -0.15
CA ILE A 448 2.31 37.99 -0.08
C ILE A 448 1.06 37.76 0.78
N SER A 449 0.25 36.75 0.46
CA SER A 449 -0.96 36.43 1.21
C SER A 449 -0.66 36.11 2.67
N TRP A 450 0.41 35.37 2.94
CA TRP A 450 0.86 35.08 4.30
C TRP A 450 1.19 36.37 5.05
N SER A 451 1.92 37.32 4.42
CA SER A 451 2.30 38.59 5.05
C SER A 451 1.11 39.48 5.41
N GLU A 452 0.03 39.38 4.62
CA GLU A 452 -1.25 40.03 4.88
C GLU A 452 -1.99 39.37 6.04
N GLY A 453 -2.07 38.06 6.03
CA GLY A 453 -2.71 37.27 7.08
C GLY A 453 -2.03 37.39 8.46
N GLN A 454 -0.75 37.73 8.50
CA GLN A 454 0.00 38.00 9.73
C GLN A 454 -0.11 39.46 10.19
N TYR A 455 -0.85 40.32 9.48
CA TYR A 455 -0.98 41.75 9.79
C TYR A 455 0.37 42.49 9.94
N LEU A 456 1.36 42.08 9.11
CA LEU A 456 2.67 42.72 9.17
C LEU A 456 2.61 44.23 8.84
N PRO A 457 3.51 45.08 9.45
CA PRO A 457 3.58 46.47 9.16
C PRO A 457 3.67 46.78 7.66
N ARG A 458 3.11 47.89 7.23
CA ARG A 458 3.07 48.31 5.84
C ARG A 458 4.49 48.36 5.22
N GLU A 459 5.46 48.83 5.96
CA GLU A 459 6.87 48.96 5.56
C GLU A 459 7.46 47.58 5.25
N VAL A 460 7.21 46.58 6.11
CA VAL A 460 7.64 45.19 5.91
C VAL A 460 6.97 44.60 4.66
N ARG A 461 5.63 44.74 4.52
CA ARG A 461 4.90 44.22 3.34
C ARG A 461 5.38 44.90 2.06
N ASN A 462 5.66 46.24 2.08
CA ASN A 462 6.23 46.94 0.95
C ASN A 462 7.63 46.41 0.57
N THR A 463 8.46 46.10 1.57
CA THR A 463 9.77 45.48 1.36
C THR A 463 9.63 44.10 0.73
N ILE A 464 8.70 43.27 1.17
CA ILE A 464 8.39 41.94 0.61
C ILE A 464 7.99 42.08 -0.86
N LEU A 465 6.97 42.93 -1.16
CA LEU A 465 6.41 43.10 -2.51
C LEU A 465 7.47 43.51 -3.54
N ASN A 466 8.42 44.37 -3.14
CA ASN A 466 9.46 44.93 -4.01
C ASN A 466 10.76 44.11 -4.02
N SER A 467 10.84 43.03 -3.25
CA SER A 467 12.06 42.23 -3.13
C SER A 467 12.34 41.39 -4.37
N PRO A 468 13.53 41.49 -4.98
CA PRO A 468 13.93 40.59 -6.05
C PRO A 468 14.13 39.13 -5.52
N LYS A 469 14.30 38.95 -4.22
CA LYS A 469 14.56 37.62 -3.58
C LYS A 469 13.37 36.68 -3.60
N ILE A 470 12.15 37.19 -3.88
CA ILE A 470 10.94 36.35 -4.06
C ILE A 470 10.55 36.21 -5.54
N GLN A 471 11.43 36.51 -6.47
CA GLN A 471 11.21 36.35 -7.91
C GLN A 471 11.83 35.03 -8.42
N GLY A 472 11.36 34.54 -9.58
CA GLY A 472 11.66 33.20 -10.11
C GLY A 472 13.14 32.81 -10.03
N GLN A 473 14.04 33.64 -10.54
CA GLN A 473 15.48 33.35 -10.57
C GLN A 473 16.09 33.17 -9.15
N ALA A 474 15.64 33.94 -8.16
CA ALA A 474 16.13 33.81 -6.80
C ALA A 474 15.59 32.52 -6.11
N LEU A 475 14.41 32.07 -6.52
CA LEU A 475 13.77 30.86 -5.97
C LEU A 475 14.36 29.55 -6.52
N GLU A 476 15.13 29.62 -7.63
CA GLU A 476 15.83 28.43 -8.18
C GLU A 476 16.87 27.85 -7.20
N SER A 477 17.32 28.64 -6.22
CA SER A 477 18.24 28.22 -5.17
C SER A 477 17.55 27.54 -3.96
N LEU A 478 16.23 27.29 -4.03
CA LEU A 478 15.55 26.48 -3.01
C LEU A 478 16.16 25.07 -2.93
N LYS A 479 16.07 24.47 -1.76
CA LYS A 479 16.62 23.13 -1.54
C LYS A 479 15.98 22.12 -2.49
N GLU A 480 16.82 21.45 -3.26
CA GLU A 480 16.43 20.33 -4.11
C GLU A 480 16.20 19.08 -3.27
N VAL A 481 15.17 18.32 -3.62
CA VAL A 481 14.83 17.06 -2.98
C VAL A 481 14.68 15.97 -4.02
N ASP A 482 15.09 14.78 -3.64
CA ASP A 482 14.83 13.54 -4.35
C ASP A 482 13.73 12.79 -3.59
N LEU A 483 12.61 12.54 -4.24
CA LEU A 483 11.42 11.97 -3.64
C LEU A 483 11.11 10.60 -4.25
N ASP A 484 10.86 9.62 -3.41
CA ASP A 484 10.43 8.30 -3.87
C ASP A 484 8.92 8.27 -4.11
N PHE A 485 8.53 8.26 -5.38
CA PHE A 485 7.13 8.14 -5.84
C PHE A 485 6.73 6.69 -6.17
N ARG A 486 7.60 5.71 -5.93
CA ARG A 486 7.27 4.32 -6.20
C ARG A 486 6.15 3.87 -5.26
N THR A 487 5.08 3.35 -5.87
CA THR A 487 3.90 2.89 -5.15
C THR A 487 3.88 1.38 -4.95
N SER A 488 4.82 0.64 -5.56
CA SER A 488 4.83 -0.82 -5.54
C SER A 488 6.23 -1.41 -5.41
N THR A 489 6.28 -2.58 -4.82
CA THR A 489 7.44 -3.48 -4.84
C THR A 489 6.98 -4.85 -5.37
N ALA A 490 7.88 -5.81 -5.51
CA ALA A 490 7.52 -7.16 -5.94
C ALA A 490 6.44 -7.84 -5.06
N SER A 491 6.25 -7.42 -3.80
CA SER A 491 5.35 -8.04 -2.83
C SER A 491 4.41 -7.08 -2.11
N SER A 492 4.34 -5.84 -2.54
CA SER A 492 3.50 -4.83 -1.91
C SER A 492 2.97 -3.78 -2.89
N GLN A 493 1.86 -3.17 -2.54
CA GLN A 493 1.25 -2.05 -3.26
C GLN A 493 0.77 -1.00 -2.27
N LEU A 494 1.06 0.28 -2.55
CA LEU A 494 0.54 1.45 -1.83
C LEU A 494 -0.64 2.05 -2.57
N PHE A 495 -1.65 2.44 -1.80
CA PHE A 495 -2.78 3.25 -2.27
C PHE A 495 -2.93 4.48 -1.38
N PHE A 496 -3.28 5.61 -1.97
CA PHE A 496 -3.37 6.88 -1.27
C PHE A 496 -4.80 7.41 -1.30
N PHE A 497 -5.37 7.55 -0.11
CA PHE A 497 -6.71 8.10 0.11
C PHE A 497 -6.63 9.46 0.80
N GLN A 498 -7.73 10.18 0.87
CA GLN A 498 -7.78 11.52 1.45
C GLN A 498 -7.24 11.57 2.89
N ASN A 499 -7.47 10.52 3.67
CA ASN A 499 -7.10 10.47 5.08
C ASN A 499 -5.87 9.60 5.38
N GLU A 500 -5.54 8.62 4.52
CA GLU A 500 -4.53 7.59 4.82
C GLU A 500 -3.78 7.12 3.58
N ALA A 501 -2.52 6.74 3.79
CA ALA A 501 -1.78 5.89 2.86
C ALA A 501 -1.91 4.43 3.33
N VAL A 502 -2.34 3.54 2.44
CA VAL A 502 -2.65 2.15 2.76
C VAL A 502 -1.67 1.22 2.05
N LEU A 503 -0.95 0.43 2.82
CA LEU A 503 -0.03 -0.59 2.33
C LEU A 503 -0.73 -1.94 2.26
N VAL A 504 -0.76 -2.55 1.08
CA VAL A 504 -1.26 -3.89 0.86
C VAL A 504 -0.10 -4.85 0.60
N THR A 505 -0.06 -5.92 1.35
CA THR A 505 0.89 -7.03 1.21
C THR A 505 0.13 -8.36 1.14
N GLY A 506 0.80 -9.46 0.82
CA GLY A 506 0.17 -10.79 0.88
C GLY A 506 -0.28 -11.21 2.28
N SER A 507 0.26 -10.61 3.34
CA SER A 507 -0.08 -10.91 4.74
C SER A 507 -1.15 -10.01 5.34
N GLY A 508 -1.44 -8.84 4.75
CA GLY A 508 -2.39 -7.91 5.34
C GLY A 508 -2.54 -6.59 4.59
N ILE A 509 -3.45 -5.77 5.10
CA ILE A 509 -3.69 -4.39 4.70
C ILE A 509 -3.39 -3.52 5.92
N GLU A 510 -2.51 -2.54 5.79
CA GLU A 510 -2.05 -1.67 6.88
C GLU A 510 -2.33 -0.21 6.55
N GLU A 511 -3.00 0.51 7.45
CA GLU A 511 -3.23 1.95 7.38
C GLU A 511 -2.01 2.71 7.95
N GLY A 512 -1.76 3.94 7.47
CA GLY A 512 -0.73 4.81 8.02
C GLY A 512 0.69 4.53 7.50
N ALA A 513 0.85 4.01 6.29
CA ALA A 513 2.16 3.80 5.68
C ALA A 513 2.91 5.13 5.52
N ALA A 514 4.13 5.22 6.10
CA ALA A 514 4.99 6.41 6.07
C ALA A 514 6.16 6.25 5.08
N GLY A 515 6.77 7.37 4.70
CA GLY A 515 8.03 7.39 3.94
C GLY A 515 7.90 7.37 2.41
N HIS A 516 6.68 7.39 1.89
CA HIS A 516 6.42 7.45 0.44
C HIS A 516 5.68 8.73 0.08
N TYR A 517 5.93 9.22 -1.12
CA TYR A 517 5.31 10.44 -1.64
C TYR A 517 4.33 10.13 -2.77
N VAL A 518 3.32 10.97 -2.89
CA VAL A 518 2.29 10.87 -3.93
C VAL A 518 1.99 12.26 -4.51
N TRP A 519 1.72 12.32 -5.81
CA TRP A 519 1.22 13.55 -6.41
C TRP A 519 -0.21 13.84 -5.94
N GLU A 520 -0.53 15.11 -5.68
CA GLU A 520 -1.86 15.53 -5.22
C GLU A 520 -3.00 15.00 -6.10
N HIS A 521 -2.80 14.96 -7.41
CA HIS A 521 -3.79 14.47 -8.37
C HIS A 521 -3.93 12.94 -8.39
N ASP A 522 -3.06 12.22 -7.69
CA ASP A 522 -3.08 10.76 -7.57
C ASP A 522 -3.73 10.29 -6.25
N VAL A 523 -4.00 11.23 -5.35
CA VAL A 523 -4.70 10.93 -4.09
C VAL A 523 -6.18 10.73 -4.39
N GLN A 524 -6.75 9.62 -3.92
CA GLN A 524 -8.18 9.37 -4.01
C GLN A 524 -8.97 10.42 -3.22
N PRO A 525 -10.01 11.02 -3.81
CA PRO A 525 -10.80 12.06 -3.14
C PRO A 525 -11.67 11.52 -1.98
N HIS A 526 -11.75 10.20 -1.86
CA HIS A 526 -12.55 9.51 -0.85
C HIS A 526 -11.70 9.11 0.35
N ARG A 527 -12.36 8.88 1.49
CA ARG A 527 -11.74 8.40 2.72
C ARG A 527 -11.74 6.88 2.74
N PHE A 528 -10.72 6.29 3.36
CA PHE A 528 -10.61 4.86 3.57
C PHE A 528 -10.69 4.52 5.06
N LYS A 529 -11.40 3.44 5.35
CA LYS A 529 -11.45 2.78 6.65
C LYS A 529 -11.46 1.28 6.40
N LEU A 530 -10.53 0.57 7.01
CA LEU A 530 -10.44 -0.87 6.84
C LEU A 530 -11.70 -1.57 7.39
N LEU A 531 -12.24 -2.48 6.59
CA LEU A 531 -13.37 -3.35 6.93
C LEU A 531 -12.90 -4.80 7.08
N ASP A 532 -13.75 -5.63 7.69
CA ASP A 532 -13.53 -7.05 7.81
C ASP A 532 -13.44 -7.73 6.43
N ASP A 533 -12.87 -8.93 6.40
CA ASP A 533 -12.71 -9.70 5.17
C ASP A 533 -14.07 -10.09 4.57
N MET A 534 -14.25 -9.75 3.29
CA MET A 534 -15.47 -10.02 2.51
C MET A 534 -15.49 -11.41 1.88
N PHE A 535 -14.33 -12.01 1.77
CA PHE A 535 -14.17 -13.38 1.27
C PHE A 535 -12.93 -14.05 1.87
N SER A 536 -12.91 -15.37 1.84
CA SER A 536 -11.72 -16.16 2.10
C SER A 536 -11.56 -17.23 1.02
N VAL A 537 -10.33 -17.36 0.49
CA VAL A 537 -9.98 -18.38 -0.50
C VAL A 537 -9.09 -19.41 0.18
N THR A 538 -9.45 -20.67 0.08
CA THR A 538 -8.71 -21.80 0.62
C THR A 538 -8.14 -22.66 -0.50
N ARG A 539 -6.94 -23.19 -0.27
CA ARG A 539 -6.25 -24.09 -1.21
C ARG A 539 -6.13 -25.48 -0.59
N THR A 540 -6.59 -26.48 -1.29
CA THR A 540 -6.49 -27.89 -0.91
C THR A 540 -5.80 -28.66 -2.02
N LYS A 541 -5.45 -29.93 -1.76
CA LYS A 541 -4.97 -30.86 -2.79
C LYS A 541 -6.07 -31.86 -3.10
N ASP A 542 -6.35 -32.07 -4.38
CA ASP A 542 -7.21 -33.15 -4.81
C ASP A 542 -6.54 -34.53 -4.67
N MET A 543 -7.25 -35.59 -5.02
CA MET A 543 -6.75 -36.98 -4.93
C MET A 543 -5.53 -37.22 -5.85
N GLU A 544 -5.34 -36.41 -6.87
CA GLU A 544 -4.20 -36.48 -7.79
C GLU A 544 -3.02 -35.58 -7.33
N GLY A 545 -3.16 -34.88 -6.20
CA GLY A 545 -2.17 -33.98 -5.67
C GLY A 545 -2.13 -32.60 -6.35
N LYS A 546 -3.11 -32.31 -7.22
CA LYS A 546 -3.26 -31.03 -7.90
C LYS A 546 -3.96 -30.02 -6.98
N ASP A 547 -3.62 -28.75 -7.14
CA ASP A 547 -4.24 -27.66 -6.36
C ASP A 547 -5.70 -27.49 -6.75
N HIS A 548 -6.55 -27.50 -5.74
CA HIS A 548 -7.96 -27.16 -5.83
C HIS A 548 -8.24 -25.94 -4.93
N TRP A 549 -9.02 -25.00 -5.44
CA TRP A 549 -9.33 -23.74 -4.78
C TRP A 549 -10.80 -23.66 -4.45
N ASP A 550 -11.12 -23.24 -3.23
CA ASP A 550 -12.50 -22.99 -2.82
C ASP A 550 -12.63 -21.58 -2.25
N ILE A 551 -13.82 -21.01 -2.33
CA ILE A 551 -14.12 -19.66 -1.85
C ILE A 551 -15.34 -19.65 -0.95
N GLU A 552 -15.22 -18.94 0.18
CA GLU A 552 -16.31 -18.57 1.04
C GLU A 552 -16.54 -17.05 0.93
N VAL A 553 -17.75 -16.67 0.56
CA VAL A 553 -18.19 -15.27 0.55
C VAL A 553 -18.72 -14.92 1.93
N LYS A 554 -18.14 -13.88 2.56
CA LYS A 554 -18.49 -13.44 3.90
C LYS A 554 -19.43 -12.24 3.84
N ARG A 555 -20.48 -12.26 4.66
CA ARG A 555 -21.44 -11.16 4.79
C ARG A 555 -21.34 -10.56 6.20
N PRO A 556 -21.44 -9.23 6.36
CA PRO A 556 -21.44 -8.62 7.69
C PRO A 556 -22.60 -9.14 8.54
N ALA A 557 -22.31 -9.62 9.75
CA ALA A 557 -23.30 -10.15 10.67
C ALA A 557 -24.14 -9.08 11.36
N ASP A 558 -23.70 -7.82 11.35
CA ASP A 558 -24.31 -6.69 12.07
C ASP A 558 -25.49 -6.07 11.30
N GLY A 559 -25.71 -6.44 10.03
CA GLY A 559 -26.73 -5.87 9.14
C GLY A 559 -26.64 -4.35 8.91
N LYS A 560 -25.56 -3.70 9.40
CA LYS A 560 -25.35 -2.25 9.30
C LYS A 560 -24.18 -1.90 8.39
N THR A 561 -23.15 -2.75 8.33
CA THR A 561 -21.99 -2.54 7.47
C THR A 561 -22.39 -2.64 6.02
N THR A 562 -22.02 -1.63 5.23
CA THR A 562 -22.35 -1.55 3.80
C THR A 562 -21.64 -2.68 3.04
N ILE A 563 -22.40 -3.44 2.26
CA ILE A 563 -21.90 -4.53 1.43
C ILE A 563 -21.35 -3.95 0.12
N SER A 564 -20.19 -4.44 -0.33
CA SER A 564 -19.62 -4.05 -1.61
C SER A 564 -20.53 -4.44 -2.78
N LYS A 565 -20.96 -3.43 -3.53
CA LYS A 565 -21.76 -3.63 -4.75
C LYS A 565 -20.89 -4.20 -5.88
N LEU A 566 -19.63 -3.78 -5.94
CA LEU A 566 -18.68 -4.31 -6.91
C LEU A 566 -18.45 -5.81 -6.69
N MET A 567 -18.32 -6.28 -5.42
CA MET A 567 -18.22 -7.71 -5.13
C MET A 567 -19.46 -8.47 -5.62
N ASN A 568 -20.66 -7.97 -5.34
CA ASN A 568 -21.91 -8.56 -5.79
C ASN A 568 -22.01 -8.62 -7.33
N TYR A 569 -21.58 -7.58 -8.01
CA TYR A 569 -21.48 -7.59 -9.47
C TYR A 569 -20.49 -8.69 -9.96
N VAL A 570 -19.33 -8.82 -9.32
CA VAL A 570 -18.32 -9.86 -9.70
C VAL A 570 -18.90 -11.26 -9.48
N ILE A 571 -19.66 -11.47 -8.39
CA ILE A 571 -20.38 -12.72 -8.13
C ILE A 571 -21.35 -13.02 -9.27
N ASN A 572 -22.29 -12.11 -9.58
CA ASN A 572 -23.29 -12.35 -10.63
C ASN A 572 -22.67 -12.54 -12.01
N SER A 573 -21.60 -11.81 -12.32
CA SER A 573 -20.84 -12.02 -13.57
C SER A 573 -20.12 -13.38 -13.65
N SER A 574 -20.05 -14.12 -12.55
CA SER A 574 -19.43 -15.47 -12.45
C SER A 574 -20.44 -16.61 -12.43
N ARG A 575 -21.73 -16.32 -12.31
CA ARG A 575 -22.81 -17.31 -12.28
C ARG A 575 -23.13 -17.82 -13.67
N ILE A 576 -22.37 -18.79 -14.12
CA ILE A 576 -22.51 -19.34 -15.48
C ILE A 576 -23.81 -20.10 -15.63
N TYR A 577 -24.31 -20.73 -14.58
CA TYR A 577 -25.52 -21.54 -14.55
C TYR A 577 -26.71 -20.80 -13.93
N TRP A 578 -26.74 -19.46 -13.96
CA TRP A 578 -27.78 -18.64 -13.35
C TRP A 578 -29.20 -18.95 -13.87
N ARG A 579 -29.37 -19.32 -15.17
CA ARG A 579 -30.65 -19.67 -15.72
C ARG A 579 -31.22 -20.93 -15.09
N LYS A 580 -30.41 -21.99 -14.96
CA LYS A 580 -30.82 -23.22 -14.32
C LYS A 580 -31.22 -22.93 -12.87
N GLU A 581 -30.46 -22.15 -12.16
CA GLU A 581 -30.68 -21.80 -10.75
C GLU A 581 -31.89 -20.88 -10.53
N LEU A 582 -32.02 -19.80 -11.32
CA LEU A 582 -32.98 -18.73 -11.05
C LEU A 582 -34.20 -18.74 -11.98
N GLU A 583 -34.23 -19.61 -12.98
CA GLU A 583 -35.32 -19.74 -13.92
C GLU A 583 -35.80 -21.21 -13.97
N THR A 584 -35.05 -22.14 -14.58
CA THR A 584 -35.51 -23.50 -14.82
C THR A 584 -35.90 -24.26 -13.56
N ASN A 585 -35.12 -24.16 -12.48
CA ASN A 585 -35.43 -24.84 -11.21
C ASN A 585 -36.65 -24.22 -10.49
N LEU A 586 -37.14 -23.06 -10.89
CA LEU A 586 -38.28 -22.37 -10.30
C LEU A 586 -39.56 -22.48 -11.12
N GLU A 587 -39.53 -23.17 -12.27
CA GLU A 587 -40.70 -23.29 -13.19
C GLU A 587 -41.92 -23.88 -12.52
N ASP A 588 -41.72 -24.81 -11.58
CA ASP A 588 -42.80 -25.48 -10.84
C ASP A 588 -43.26 -24.76 -9.56
N MET A 589 -42.60 -23.62 -9.21
CA MET A 589 -42.95 -22.81 -8.02
C MET A 589 -44.05 -21.80 -8.30
N SER A 590 -44.74 -21.32 -7.23
CA SER A 590 -45.61 -20.16 -7.36
C SER A 590 -44.74 -18.94 -7.69
N GLU A 591 -45.30 -17.93 -8.41
CA GLU A 591 -44.57 -16.72 -8.76
C GLU A 591 -44.04 -15.95 -7.50
N GLU A 592 -44.86 -15.97 -6.41
CA GLU A 592 -44.52 -15.33 -5.14
C GLU A 592 -43.32 -16.03 -4.48
N ASP A 593 -43.31 -17.36 -4.46
CA ASP A 593 -42.20 -18.16 -3.91
C ASP A 593 -40.94 -18.03 -4.78
N ALA A 594 -41.08 -18.07 -6.10
CA ALA A 594 -40.00 -17.90 -7.05
C ALA A 594 -39.34 -16.50 -6.91
N GLU A 595 -40.13 -15.44 -6.77
CA GLU A 595 -39.61 -14.09 -6.53
C GLU A 595 -38.93 -13.96 -5.17
N ALA A 596 -39.49 -14.56 -4.11
CA ALA A 596 -38.87 -14.63 -2.79
C ALA A 596 -37.52 -15.35 -2.83
N TYR A 597 -37.45 -16.46 -3.57
CA TYR A 597 -36.21 -17.22 -3.77
C TYR A 597 -35.16 -16.40 -4.52
N ARG A 598 -35.51 -15.79 -5.67
CA ARG A 598 -34.63 -14.93 -6.47
C ARG A 598 -34.06 -13.79 -5.63
N LYS A 599 -34.88 -13.18 -4.78
CA LYS A 599 -34.45 -12.10 -3.87
C LYS A 599 -33.51 -12.60 -2.77
N ALA A 600 -33.78 -13.75 -2.17
CA ALA A 600 -32.94 -14.34 -1.11
C ALA A 600 -31.56 -14.74 -1.64
N HIS A 601 -31.50 -15.27 -2.87
CA HIS A 601 -30.30 -15.83 -3.49
C HIS A 601 -29.69 -14.91 -4.58
N HIS A 602 -30.02 -13.63 -4.54
CA HIS A 602 -29.64 -12.67 -5.58
C HIS A 602 -28.14 -12.59 -5.82
N PHE A 603 -27.33 -12.75 -4.78
CA PHE A 603 -25.86 -12.65 -4.84
C PHE A 603 -25.14 -13.89 -4.31
N ASP A 604 -25.72 -15.06 -4.52
CA ASP A 604 -25.10 -16.32 -4.13
C ASP A 604 -24.31 -16.92 -5.30
N ILE A 605 -23.13 -17.45 -5.00
CA ILE A 605 -22.30 -18.11 -6.01
C ILE A 605 -22.57 -19.62 -6.11
N ALA A 606 -23.17 -20.20 -5.08
CA ALA A 606 -23.50 -21.62 -4.97
C ALA A 606 -25.00 -21.77 -4.72
N GLY A 607 -25.80 -21.78 -5.79
CA GLY A 607 -27.25 -21.89 -5.72
C GLY A 607 -27.74 -23.31 -5.52
N GLU A 608 -28.91 -23.45 -4.94
CA GLU A 608 -29.57 -24.74 -4.84
C GLU A 608 -29.95 -25.32 -6.24
N GLY A 609 -29.93 -26.66 -6.36
CA GLY A 609 -30.28 -27.36 -7.62
C GLY A 609 -29.16 -27.38 -8.67
N LEU A 610 -27.97 -26.85 -8.36
CA LEU A 610 -26.77 -27.03 -9.17
C LEU A 610 -26.03 -28.28 -8.72
N THR A 611 -25.31 -28.94 -9.64
CA THR A 611 -24.42 -30.06 -9.29
C THR A 611 -23.16 -29.55 -8.62
N PRO A 612 -22.43 -30.40 -7.87
CA PRO A 612 -21.16 -30.01 -7.27
C PRO A 612 -20.15 -29.47 -8.29
N GLU A 613 -20.12 -30.01 -9.50
CA GLU A 613 -19.24 -29.59 -10.60
C GLU A 613 -19.61 -28.20 -11.12
N GLU A 614 -20.92 -27.93 -11.27
CA GLU A 614 -21.45 -26.63 -11.70
C GLU A 614 -21.13 -25.54 -10.66
N ILE A 615 -21.29 -25.87 -9.37
CA ILE A 615 -20.93 -24.99 -8.26
C ILE A 615 -19.42 -24.70 -8.27
N ASP A 616 -18.61 -25.74 -8.43
CA ASP A 616 -17.17 -25.59 -8.51
C ASP A 616 -16.76 -24.69 -9.69
N GLU A 617 -17.29 -24.92 -10.89
CA GLU A 617 -16.99 -24.08 -12.04
C GLU A 617 -17.35 -22.60 -11.79
N GLN A 618 -18.48 -22.29 -11.18
CA GLN A 618 -18.84 -20.92 -10.80
C GLN A 618 -17.85 -20.31 -9.80
N LYS A 619 -17.46 -21.08 -8.77
CA LYS A 619 -16.47 -20.67 -7.77
C LYS A 619 -15.10 -20.42 -8.40
N GLN A 620 -14.62 -21.31 -9.29
CA GLN A 620 -13.34 -21.12 -9.98
C GLN A 620 -13.35 -19.85 -10.87
N ASN A 621 -14.47 -19.56 -11.54
CA ASN A 621 -14.63 -18.33 -12.31
C ASN A 621 -14.63 -17.08 -11.42
N LEU A 622 -15.22 -17.14 -10.22
CA LEU A 622 -15.16 -16.05 -9.25
C LEU A 622 -13.72 -15.84 -8.74
N ILE A 623 -13.05 -16.91 -8.29
CA ILE A 623 -11.66 -16.85 -7.81
C ILE A 623 -10.73 -16.27 -8.86
N ALA A 624 -10.87 -16.70 -10.13
CA ALA A 624 -10.08 -16.16 -11.25
C ALA A 624 -10.30 -14.66 -11.42
N LYS A 625 -11.54 -14.15 -11.28
CA LYS A 625 -11.82 -12.71 -11.36
C LYS A 625 -11.20 -11.94 -10.20
N LEU A 626 -11.29 -12.44 -8.95
CA LEU A 626 -10.65 -11.81 -7.79
C LEU A 626 -9.13 -11.72 -7.95
N PHE A 627 -8.51 -12.81 -8.44
CA PHE A 627 -7.09 -12.86 -8.74
C PHE A 627 -6.70 -11.84 -9.82
N VAL A 628 -7.49 -11.73 -10.89
CA VAL A 628 -7.23 -10.81 -12.00
C VAL A 628 -7.40 -9.35 -11.56
N ILE A 629 -8.40 -9.03 -10.74
CA ILE A 629 -8.53 -7.68 -10.13
C ILE A 629 -7.26 -7.37 -9.34
N GLY A 630 -6.83 -8.26 -8.47
CA GLY A 630 -5.61 -8.08 -7.67
C GLY A 630 -4.35 -7.93 -8.53
N TYR A 631 -4.22 -8.74 -9.58
CA TYR A 631 -3.14 -8.61 -10.56
C TYR A 631 -3.12 -7.24 -11.24
N MET A 632 -4.27 -6.73 -11.67
CA MET A 632 -4.37 -5.40 -12.31
C MET A 632 -4.06 -4.27 -11.33
N LEU A 633 -4.44 -4.41 -10.05
CA LEU A 633 -4.19 -3.41 -9.01
C LEU A 633 -2.75 -3.36 -8.52
N HIS A 634 -1.95 -4.38 -8.74
CA HIS A 634 -0.53 -4.38 -8.38
C HIS A 634 0.29 -3.78 -9.51
N ARG A 635 0.86 -2.57 -9.30
CA ARG A 635 1.61 -1.84 -10.34
C ARG A 635 2.86 -2.58 -10.80
N TYR A 636 3.58 -3.23 -9.89
CA TYR A 636 4.83 -3.91 -10.20
C TYR A 636 4.65 -5.01 -11.26
N LYS A 637 5.45 -4.96 -12.31
CA LYS A 637 5.44 -5.90 -13.43
C LYS A 637 6.72 -6.74 -13.40
N ALA A 638 6.59 -8.00 -12.99
CA ALA A 638 7.72 -8.92 -12.98
C ALA A 638 7.83 -9.65 -14.33
N PRO A 639 9.03 -9.85 -14.88
CA PRO A 639 9.20 -10.59 -16.15
C PRO A 639 8.56 -11.98 -16.15
N SER A 640 8.61 -12.69 -15.01
CA SER A 640 8.01 -14.02 -14.84
C SER A 640 6.48 -14.01 -14.73
N ARG A 641 5.85 -12.86 -14.55
CA ARG A 641 4.40 -12.66 -14.33
C ARG A 641 3.84 -11.54 -15.20
N SER A 642 4.37 -11.39 -16.37
CA SER A 642 3.87 -10.42 -17.36
C SER A 642 2.70 -11.03 -18.13
N TRP A 643 1.51 -10.96 -17.52
CA TRP A 643 0.28 -11.48 -18.10
C TRP A 643 -0.63 -10.34 -18.58
N ALA A 644 -1.63 -10.71 -19.40
CA ALA A 644 -2.68 -9.80 -19.80
C ALA A 644 -4.06 -10.47 -19.64
N PRO A 645 -4.96 -9.91 -18.80
CA PRO A 645 -6.35 -10.35 -18.70
C PRO A 645 -7.03 -10.32 -20.07
N TYR A 646 -7.68 -11.45 -20.42
CA TYR A 646 -8.47 -11.61 -21.64
C TYR A 646 -9.90 -11.96 -21.25
N CYS A 647 -10.75 -10.92 -21.19
CA CYS A 647 -12.13 -11.01 -20.73
C CYS A 647 -13.06 -11.37 -21.92
N MET A 648 -13.71 -12.52 -21.85
CA MET A 648 -14.59 -13.05 -22.89
C MET A 648 -15.93 -13.55 -22.34
N ASP A 649 -16.92 -13.71 -23.20
CA ASP A 649 -18.25 -14.24 -22.83
C ASP A 649 -18.22 -15.76 -22.67
N ASN A 650 -19.09 -16.27 -21.77
CA ASN A 650 -19.35 -17.70 -21.60
C ASN A 650 -20.09 -18.27 -22.81
N LYS A 651 -21.15 -17.56 -23.29
CA LYS A 651 -22.00 -17.99 -24.42
C LYS A 651 -21.25 -17.69 -25.74
N VAL A 652 -21.06 -18.71 -26.53
CA VAL A 652 -20.49 -18.58 -27.87
C VAL A 652 -21.67 -18.32 -28.83
N GLY A 653 -21.78 -17.07 -29.28
CA GLY A 653 -22.83 -16.68 -30.27
C GLY A 653 -22.57 -17.24 -31.66
N GLN A 654 -23.63 -17.35 -32.46
CA GLN A 654 -23.50 -17.61 -33.87
C GLN A 654 -22.86 -16.45 -34.61
N GLU A 655 -22.34 -16.67 -35.82
CA GLU A 655 -21.68 -15.64 -36.63
C GLU A 655 -22.63 -14.45 -36.87
N GLY A 656 -22.33 -13.30 -36.29
CA GLY A 656 -23.15 -12.09 -36.36
C GLY A 656 -23.99 -11.76 -35.12
N GLU A 657 -24.06 -12.65 -34.12
CA GLU A 657 -24.69 -12.38 -32.83
C GLU A 657 -23.69 -11.75 -31.88
N CYS A 658 -23.87 -10.51 -31.55
CA CYS A 658 -23.14 -9.83 -30.48
C CYS A 658 -23.90 -9.95 -29.16
N ASN A 659 -23.52 -10.91 -28.30
CA ASN A 659 -23.96 -10.96 -26.90
C ASN A 659 -23.21 -9.87 -26.11
N GLY A 660 -23.43 -8.60 -26.41
CA GLY A 660 -22.90 -7.49 -25.65
C GLY A 660 -23.58 -7.33 -24.30
N ARG A 661 -22.97 -6.47 -23.42
CA ARG A 661 -23.50 -6.04 -22.11
C ARG A 661 -23.30 -6.99 -20.95
N SER A 662 -22.55 -8.08 -21.05
CA SER A 662 -22.18 -8.94 -19.91
C SER A 662 -21.30 -8.30 -18.82
N GLY A 663 -20.94 -7.01 -18.97
CA GLY A 663 -20.20 -6.25 -17.98
C GLY A 663 -18.66 -6.25 -18.13
N LYS A 664 -18.07 -6.98 -19.07
CA LYS A 664 -16.59 -7.11 -19.26
C LYS A 664 -15.83 -5.78 -19.20
N SER A 665 -16.24 -4.78 -19.96
CA SER A 665 -15.59 -3.47 -19.99
C SER A 665 -15.71 -2.74 -18.65
N PHE A 666 -16.82 -2.94 -17.92
CA PHE A 666 -16.99 -2.38 -16.58
C PHE A 666 -16.02 -3.06 -15.59
N PHE A 667 -15.86 -4.37 -15.64
CA PHE A 667 -14.89 -5.12 -14.82
C PHE A 667 -13.48 -4.55 -14.95
N VAL A 668 -12.97 -4.43 -16.19
CA VAL A 668 -11.64 -3.85 -16.41
C VAL A 668 -11.60 -2.36 -16.05
N LYS A 669 -12.71 -1.63 -16.19
CA LYS A 669 -12.81 -0.23 -15.78
C LYS A 669 -12.83 -0.03 -14.27
N SER A 670 -13.30 -1.00 -13.49
CA SER A 670 -13.43 -0.86 -12.02
C SER A 670 -12.10 -0.55 -11.33
N VAL A 671 -11.00 -1.10 -11.82
CA VAL A 671 -9.65 -0.84 -11.27
C VAL A 671 -9.13 0.58 -11.59
N ALA A 672 -9.74 1.27 -12.57
CA ALA A 672 -9.37 2.65 -12.91
C ALA A 672 -9.70 3.66 -11.80
N GLN A 673 -10.44 3.24 -10.77
CA GLN A 673 -10.66 4.04 -9.57
C GLN A 673 -9.37 4.19 -8.75
N LEU A 674 -8.47 3.21 -8.83
CA LEU A 674 -7.21 3.18 -8.05
C LEU A 674 -5.96 3.17 -8.94
N MET A 675 -6.10 3.01 -10.26
CA MET A 675 -5.00 2.85 -11.21
C MET A 675 -5.14 3.83 -12.38
N LYS A 676 -4.03 4.33 -12.88
CA LYS A 676 -3.99 5.17 -14.09
C LYS A 676 -4.14 4.31 -15.33
N THR A 677 -5.21 4.50 -16.07
CA THR A 677 -5.52 3.67 -17.23
C THR A 677 -5.57 4.47 -18.54
N VAL A 678 -5.05 3.88 -19.61
CA VAL A 678 -5.24 4.34 -21.00
C VAL A 678 -6.21 3.39 -21.70
N LYS A 679 -7.19 3.96 -22.41
CA LYS A 679 -8.19 3.17 -23.16
C LYS A 679 -7.89 3.22 -24.67
N LEU A 680 -7.84 2.05 -25.29
CA LEU A 680 -7.78 1.88 -26.74
C LEU A 680 -9.00 1.09 -27.21
N SER A 681 -9.42 1.27 -28.47
CA SER A 681 -10.53 0.52 -29.08
C SER A 681 -9.96 -0.63 -29.90
N GLY A 682 -10.31 -1.87 -29.56
CA GLY A 682 -9.91 -3.08 -30.28
C GLY A 682 -10.80 -3.42 -31.48
N ARG A 683 -11.80 -2.57 -31.82
CA ARG A 683 -12.68 -2.80 -32.98
C ARG A 683 -11.96 -2.79 -34.31
N ASP A 684 -10.94 -1.92 -34.47
CA ASP A 684 -10.10 -1.92 -35.67
C ASP A 684 -8.99 -2.98 -35.52
N PRO A 685 -9.01 -4.05 -36.33
CA PRO A 685 -7.96 -5.07 -36.27
C PRO A 685 -6.59 -4.54 -36.73
N ARG A 686 -6.54 -3.37 -37.38
CA ARG A 686 -5.31 -2.69 -37.79
C ARG A 686 -4.82 -1.64 -36.76
N LEU A 687 -5.38 -1.61 -35.57
CA LEU A 687 -4.98 -0.66 -34.51
C LEU A 687 -3.46 -0.61 -34.33
N MET A 688 -2.79 -1.78 -34.38
CA MET A 688 -1.36 -1.92 -34.20
C MET A 688 -0.52 -1.50 -35.41
N ASP A 689 -1.15 -1.09 -36.53
CA ASP A 689 -0.43 -0.55 -37.69
C ASP A 689 -0.14 0.95 -37.51
N ASN A 690 -0.79 1.60 -36.52
CA ASN A 690 -0.52 2.98 -36.15
C ASN A 690 0.75 3.07 -35.27
N PRO A 691 1.85 3.69 -35.73
CA PRO A 691 3.07 3.82 -34.94
C PRO A 691 2.91 4.68 -33.66
N HIS A 692 1.83 5.46 -33.57
CA HIS A 692 1.52 6.35 -32.43
C HIS A 692 0.38 5.80 -31.55
N VAL A 693 0.07 4.52 -31.62
CA VAL A 693 -1.04 3.91 -30.87
C VAL A 693 -0.92 4.11 -29.36
N PHE A 694 0.29 4.21 -28.86
CA PHE A 694 0.60 4.39 -27.43
C PHE A 694 1.03 5.82 -27.07
N ASP A 695 0.68 6.84 -27.87
CA ASP A 695 1.08 8.23 -27.62
C ASP A 695 0.61 8.80 -26.26
N GLN A 696 -0.47 8.25 -25.70
CA GLN A 696 -1.01 8.62 -24.38
C GLN A 696 -0.39 7.84 -23.22
N VAL A 697 0.41 6.82 -23.50
CA VAL A 697 1.06 6.01 -22.47
C VAL A 697 2.29 6.74 -21.96
N THR A 698 2.40 6.82 -20.64
CA THR A 698 3.54 7.43 -19.94
C THR A 698 4.09 6.45 -18.90
N ARG A 699 5.25 6.75 -18.30
CA ARG A 699 5.80 5.98 -17.17
C ARG A 699 4.87 5.92 -15.95
N HIS A 700 3.85 6.78 -15.90
CA HIS A 700 2.82 6.79 -14.85
C HIS A 700 1.56 6.02 -15.25
N THR A 701 1.50 5.41 -16.42
CA THR A 701 0.37 4.57 -16.84
C THR A 701 0.51 3.19 -16.23
N ASP A 702 -0.52 2.73 -15.51
CA ASP A 702 -0.51 1.43 -14.85
C ASP A 702 -1.09 0.32 -15.71
N LEU A 703 -2.15 0.65 -16.49
CA LEU A 703 -2.88 -0.34 -17.28
C LEU A 703 -3.34 0.25 -18.60
N VAL A 704 -3.07 -0.45 -19.69
CA VAL A 704 -3.66 -0.20 -21.03
C VAL A 704 -4.84 -1.14 -21.22
N ARG A 705 -6.04 -0.58 -21.37
CA ARG A 705 -7.27 -1.31 -21.67
C ARG A 705 -7.58 -1.28 -23.13
N ILE A 706 -7.59 -2.44 -23.79
CA ILE A 706 -7.99 -2.57 -25.19
C ILE A 706 -9.41 -3.15 -25.21
N ASP A 707 -10.38 -2.25 -25.39
CA ASP A 707 -11.78 -2.55 -25.24
C ASP A 707 -12.40 -3.03 -26.57
N ASP A 708 -13.32 -4.01 -26.49
CA ASP A 708 -14.17 -4.47 -27.57
C ASP A 708 -13.35 -4.97 -28.77
N CYS A 709 -12.41 -5.87 -28.48
CA CYS A 709 -11.57 -6.47 -29.51
C CYS A 709 -12.43 -7.29 -30.48
N SER A 710 -12.27 -7.03 -31.78
CA SER A 710 -12.93 -7.78 -32.83
C SER A 710 -12.37 -9.21 -32.91
N GLN A 711 -13.09 -10.13 -33.52
CA GLN A 711 -12.60 -11.50 -33.77
C GLN A 711 -11.31 -11.59 -34.60
N PHE A 712 -10.98 -10.53 -35.35
CA PHE A 712 -9.77 -10.44 -36.17
C PHE A 712 -8.63 -9.69 -35.51
N PHE A 713 -8.82 -9.22 -34.25
CA PHE A 713 -7.77 -8.55 -33.52
C PHE A 713 -6.73 -9.56 -33.01
N ASP A 714 -5.50 -9.45 -33.54
CA ASP A 714 -4.43 -10.38 -33.18
C ASP A 714 -3.64 -9.88 -31.97
N VAL A 715 -3.97 -10.41 -30.78
CA VAL A 715 -3.31 -10.09 -29.52
C VAL A 715 -1.81 -10.45 -29.50
N ARG A 716 -1.36 -11.38 -30.39
CA ARG A 716 0.06 -11.81 -30.47
C ARG A 716 0.98 -10.66 -30.85
N ARG A 717 0.46 -9.66 -31.58
CA ARG A 717 1.20 -8.44 -31.95
C ARG A 717 1.61 -7.57 -30.75
N LEU A 718 1.03 -7.83 -29.57
CA LEU A 718 1.32 -7.13 -28.33
C LEU A 718 2.19 -7.93 -27.36
N PHE A 719 2.56 -9.15 -27.72
CA PHE A 719 3.27 -10.04 -26.79
C PHE A 719 4.61 -9.44 -26.33
N ASP A 720 5.34 -8.76 -27.19
CA ASP A 720 6.58 -8.08 -26.83
C ASP A 720 6.30 -6.95 -25.83
N SER A 721 5.31 -6.08 -26.09
CA SER A 721 4.91 -5.00 -25.18
C SER A 721 4.37 -5.52 -23.82
N ILE A 722 3.78 -6.74 -23.80
CA ILE A 722 3.31 -7.38 -22.56
C ILE A 722 4.50 -7.87 -21.73
N THR A 723 5.56 -8.40 -22.34
CA THR A 723 6.62 -9.14 -21.63
C THR A 723 7.93 -8.39 -21.51
N ASP A 724 8.21 -7.40 -22.36
CA ASP A 724 9.50 -6.74 -22.52
C ASP A 724 9.37 -5.21 -22.46
N ASP A 725 10.43 -4.51 -22.80
CA ASP A 725 10.48 -3.06 -22.88
C ASP A 725 9.47 -2.53 -23.91
N MET A 726 8.92 -1.37 -23.64
CA MET A 726 7.88 -0.78 -24.48
C MET A 726 8.34 0.54 -25.10
N VAL A 727 8.38 0.62 -26.42
CA VAL A 727 8.70 1.85 -27.15
C VAL A 727 7.46 2.72 -27.29
N ILE A 728 7.54 3.95 -26.81
CA ILE A 728 6.50 4.97 -26.93
C ILE A 728 6.90 5.97 -28.00
N ASN A 729 6.02 6.17 -28.99
CA ASN A 729 6.19 7.14 -30.06
C ASN A 729 5.15 8.25 -29.97
N PRO A 730 5.35 9.28 -29.13
CA PRO A 730 4.41 10.40 -29.02
C PRO A 730 4.37 11.19 -30.33
N LYS A 731 3.19 11.67 -30.71
CA LYS A 731 3.06 12.51 -31.89
C LYS A 731 3.79 13.85 -31.69
N ASN A 732 4.69 14.20 -32.61
CA ASN A 732 5.50 15.43 -32.58
C ASN A 732 6.52 15.55 -31.42
N ASN A 733 6.86 14.47 -30.75
CA ASN A 733 7.87 14.39 -29.70
C ASN A 733 8.88 13.27 -30.01
N GLN A 734 10.00 13.27 -29.30
CA GLN A 734 10.97 12.18 -29.40
C GLN A 734 10.39 10.89 -28.81
N SER A 735 10.67 9.76 -29.46
CA SER A 735 10.35 8.45 -28.91
C SER A 735 11.25 8.12 -27.72
N TYR A 736 10.68 7.41 -26.76
CA TYR A 736 11.39 6.91 -25.60
C TYR A 736 10.97 5.47 -25.30
N THR A 737 11.79 4.78 -24.53
CA THR A 737 11.54 3.39 -24.15
C THR A 737 11.24 3.33 -22.65
N LEU A 738 10.14 2.67 -22.29
CA LEU A 738 9.87 2.26 -20.92
C LEU A 738 10.47 0.87 -20.71
N SER A 739 11.21 0.69 -19.64
CA SER A 739 11.67 -0.64 -19.25
C SER A 739 10.49 -1.58 -18.97
N ALA A 740 10.72 -2.88 -18.99
CA ALA A 740 9.67 -3.86 -18.70
C ALA A 740 8.95 -3.59 -17.36
N GLU A 741 9.69 -3.17 -16.33
CA GLU A 741 9.13 -2.82 -15.01
C GLU A 741 8.31 -1.52 -15.02
N GLU A 742 8.69 -0.53 -15.83
CA GLU A 742 7.99 0.75 -15.97
C GLU A 742 6.81 0.68 -16.94
N SER A 743 6.81 -0.28 -17.85
CA SER A 743 5.73 -0.43 -18.83
C SER A 743 4.41 -0.86 -18.18
N PRO A 744 3.25 -0.37 -18.69
CA PRO A 744 1.95 -0.73 -18.16
C PRO A 744 1.61 -2.21 -18.38
N LYS A 745 0.69 -2.73 -17.58
CA LYS A 745 0.01 -3.99 -17.88
C LYS A 745 -1.04 -3.78 -18.97
N PHE A 746 -1.47 -4.87 -19.60
CA PHE A 746 -2.52 -4.85 -20.62
C PHE A 746 -3.74 -5.63 -20.17
N ALA A 747 -4.94 -5.23 -20.61
CA ALA A 747 -6.17 -5.99 -20.43
C ALA A 747 -7.04 -5.87 -21.68
N PHE A 748 -7.64 -6.97 -22.10
CA PHE A 748 -8.46 -7.08 -23.30
C PHE A 748 -9.90 -7.42 -22.93
N THR A 749 -10.86 -6.81 -23.63
CA THR A 749 -12.25 -7.25 -23.59
C THR A 749 -12.73 -7.61 -24.99
N THR A 750 -13.47 -8.68 -25.11
CA THR A 750 -13.97 -9.18 -26.39
C THR A 750 -15.23 -10.03 -26.18
N ASN A 751 -16.04 -10.19 -27.24
CA ASN A 751 -17.16 -11.13 -27.26
C ASN A 751 -16.74 -12.50 -27.82
N TYR A 752 -15.49 -12.63 -28.26
CA TYR A 752 -15.03 -13.80 -29.01
C TYR A 752 -13.98 -14.59 -28.20
N VAL A 753 -14.03 -15.91 -28.39
CA VAL A 753 -12.95 -16.79 -27.95
C VAL A 753 -11.79 -16.64 -28.92
N PRO A 754 -10.50 -16.70 -28.50
CA PRO A 754 -9.37 -16.67 -29.42
C PRO A 754 -9.48 -17.79 -30.47
N GLY A 755 -9.10 -17.47 -31.71
CA GLY A 755 -9.22 -18.41 -32.82
C GLY A 755 -8.35 -19.67 -32.69
N GLU A 756 -7.23 -19.60 -32.00
CA GLU A 756 -6.36 -20.73 -31.64
C GLU A 756 -5.60 -20.42 -30.37
N ILE A 757 -5.75 -21.26 -29.36
CA ILE A 757 -5.08 -21.12 -28.07
C ILE A 757 -3.85 -22.02 -28.09
N ASP A 758 -2.69 -21.42 -28.36
CA ASP A 758 -1.40 -22.09 -28.31
C ASP A 758 -0.69 -21.88 -26.95
N ALA A 759 0.42 -22.59 -26.72
CA ALA A 759 1.20 -22.49 -25.50
C ALA A 759 1.72 -21.05 -25.22
N SER A 760 1.95 -20.25 -26.27
CA SER A 760 2.39 -18.86 -26.14
C SER A 760 1.30 -17.95 -25.60
N MET A 761 0.05 -18.14 -26.05
CA MET A 761 -1.12 -17.45 -25.52
C MET A 761 -1.44 -17.90 -24.10
N GLU A 762 -1.39 -19.23 -23.83
CA GLU A 762 -1.60 -19.75 -22.49
C GLU A 762 -0.58 -19.18 -21.48
N ALA A 763 0.66 -18.98 -21.89
CA ALA A 763 1.70 -18.40 -21.04
C ALA A 763 1.44 -16.92 -20.70
N ARG A 764 0.91 -16.13 -21.64
CA ARG A 764 0.81 -14.67 -21.53
C ARG A 764 -0.57 -14.13 -21.20
N LEU A 765 -1.64 -14.90 -21.44
CA LEU A 765 -3.01 -14.43 -21.19
C LEU A 765 -3.56 -15.03 -19.88
N LEU A 766 -4.32 -14.21 -19.14
CA LEU A 766 -5.19 -14.62 -18.06
C LEU A 766 -6.62 -14.64 -18.58
N PHE A 767 -7.14 -15.81 -18.88
CA PHE A 767 -8.52 -15.91 -19.37
C PHE A 767 -9.51 -15.61 -18.25
N VAL A 768 -10.55 -14.82 -18.57
CA VAL A 768 -11.62 -14.45 -17.66
C VAL A 768 -12.96 -14.62 -18.38
N VAL A 769 -13.79 -15.49 -17.86
CA VAL A 769 -15.08 -15.84 -18.48
C VAL A 769 -16.20 -15.12 -17.80
N PHE A 770 -17.08 -14.46 -18.57
CA PHE A 770 -18.23 -13.72 -18.08
C PHE A 770 -19.53 -14.49 -18.36
N SER A 771 -20.32 -14.63 -17.33
CA SER A 771 -21.72 -15.09 -17.43
C SER A 771 -22.56 -14.09 -18.25
N ASP A 772 -23.59 -14.59 -18.92
CA ASP A 772 -24.65 -13.80 -19.55
C ASP A 772 -25.76 -13.37 -18.55
N TYR A 773 -25.49 -13.40 -17.26
CA TYR A 773 -26.42 -12.87 -16.23
C TYR A 773 -26.85 -11.44 -16.54
N TYR A 774 -25.89 -10.58 -16.91
CA TYR A 774 -26.20 -9.26 -17.48
C TYR A 774 -26.32 -9.37 -18.98
N HIS A 775 -27.51 -9.03 -19.50
CA HIS A 775 -27.88 -9.16 -20.90
C HIS A 775 -28.94 -8.14 -21.30
N GLU A 776 -29.19 -8.02 -22.58
CA GLU A 776 -30.30 -7.26 -23.15
C GLU A 776 -31.24 -8.23 -23.87
N ALA A 777 -32.53 -8.17 -23.54
CA ALA A 777 -33.57 -8.90 -24.26
C ALA A 777 -33.79 -8.27 -25.63
N GLY A 778 -33.97 -9.07 -26.68
CA GLY A 778 -34.21 -8.60 -28.04
C GLY A 778 -34.78 -9.72 -28.90
N GLU A 779 -35.29 -9.36 -30.09
CA GLU A 779 -35.91 -10.29 -31.03
C GLU A 779 -35.02 -11.47 -31.51
N GLN A 780 -33.69 -11.34 -31.32
CA GLN A 780 -32.71 -12.34 -31.77
C GLN A 780 -32.19 -13.22 -30.66
N ASN A 781 -32.71 -13.11 -29.45
CA ASN A 781 -32.30 -13.92 -28.31
C ASN A 781 -33.50 -14.41 -27.50
N ASP A 782 -33.25 -15.35 -26.60
CA ASP A 782 -34.27 -16.04 -25.82
C ASP A 782 -34.46 -15.47 -24.39
N TYR A 783 -33.99 -14.24 -24.14
CA TYR A 783 -34.15 -13.60 -22.85
C TYR A 783 -35.54 -12.96 -22.72
N SER A 784 -36.22 -13.26 -21.62
CA SER A 784 -37.57 -12.67 -21.33
C SER A 784 -37.50 -11.23 -20.88
N GLU A 785 -36.39 -10.81 -20.25
CA GLU A 785 -36.17 -9.46 -19.72
C GLU A 785 -34.73 -9.01 -19.93
N SER A 786 -34.49 -7.70 -19.84
CA SER A 786 -33.13 -7.14 -19.85
C SER A 786 -32.62 -6.97 -18.44
N ARG A 787 -31.39 -7.43 -18.16
CA ARG A 787 -30.68 -7.22 -16.89
C ARG A 787 -29.43 -6.41 -17.11
N SER A 788 -29.38 -5.24 -16.48
CA SER A 788 -28.21 -4.37 -16.51
C SER A 788 -27.65 -4.19 -15.11
N ILE A 789 -26.37 -3.84 -15.01
CA ILE A 789 -25.74 -3.50 -13.72
C ILE A 789 -26.55 -2.38 -13.02
N LYS A 790 -27.04 -1.39 -13.77
CA LYS A 790 -27.84 -0.29 -13.22
C LYS A 790 -29.17 -0.76 -12.66
N SER A 791 -29.87 -1.65 -13.36
CA SER A 791 -31.17 -2.18 -12.87
C SER A 791 -30.97 -3.07 -11.65
N ASP A 792 -29.88 -3.82 -11.58
CA ASP A 792 -29.57 -4.75 -10.49
C ASP A 792 -29.24 -4.03 -9.16
N PHE A 793 -28.57 -2.87 -9.24
CA PHE A 793 -28.16 -2.09 -8.07
C PHE A 793 -28.94 -0.79 -7.85
N GLY A 794 -29.92 -0.46 -8.71
CA GLY A 794 -30.74 0.73 -8.63
C GLY A 794 -30.00 2.04 -8.95
N LYS A 795 -28.70 2.00 -9.22
CA LYS A 795 -27.83 3.15 -9.52
C LYS A 795 -26.61 2.73 -10.33
N ASP A 796 -25.91 3.72 -10.90
CA ASP A 796 -24.63 3.47 -11.56
C ASP A 796 -23.54 3.25 -10.49
N LEU A 797 -22.79 2.15 -10.59
CA LEU A 797 -21.65 1.87 -9.72
C LEU A 797 -20.55 2.92 -9.96
N PHE A 798 -19.93 3.40 -8.87
CA PHE A 798 -18.97 4.51 -8.87
C PHE A 798 -19.56 5.83 -9.44
N GLY A 799 -20.87 5.98 -9.46
CA GLY A 799 -21.56 7.18 -9.94
C GLY A 799 -21.72 8.25 -8.85
N VAL A 800 -22.34 9.37 -9.25
CA VAL A 800 -22.57 10.53 -8.36
C VAL A 800 -23.49 10.24 -7.17
N GLU A 801 -24.28 9.17 -7.26
CA GLU A 801 -25.19 8.74 -6.20
C GLU A 801 -24.55 7.82 -5.16
N TYR A 802 -23.24 7.52 -5.31
CA TYR A 802 -22.50 6.68 -4.37
C TYR A 802 -22.22 7.45 -3.08
N THR A 803 -22.53 6.81 -1.97
CA THR A 803 -22.18 7.33 -0.64
C THR A 803 -20.71 7.00 -0.29
N GLU A 804 -20.13 7.71 0.66
CA GLU A 804 -18.77 7.42 1.14
C GLU A 804 -18.63 5.99 1.69
N ASP A 805 -19.68 5.43 2.31
CA ASP A 805 -19.66 4.05 2.81
C ASP A 805 -19.65 3.03 1.65
N GLU A 806 -20.36 3.31 0.54
CA GLU A 806 -20.33 2.46 -0.66
C GLU A 806 -18.96 2.52 -1.34
N TRP A 807 -18.36 3.71 -1.47
CA TRP A 807 -17.00 3.86 -1.94
C TRP A 807 -16.02 3.08 -1.08
N ASN A 808 -16.12 3.24 0.24
CA ASN A 808 -15.24 2.54 1.19
C ASN A 808 -15.39 1.01 1.10
N ALA A 809 -16.61 0.50 0.96
CA ALA A 809 -16.88 -0.93 0.81
C ALA A 809 -16.23 -1.49 -0.48
N ASP A 810 -16.39 -0.79 -1.61
CA ASP A 810 -15.83 -1.22 -2.88
C ASP A 810 -14.29 -1.10 -2.91
N PHE A 811 -13.72 -0.07 -2.28
CA PHE A 811 -12.25 0.01 -2.12
C PHE A 811 -11.71 -1.12 -1.24
N ASN A 812 -12.36 -1.45 -0.13
CA ASN A 812 -11.96 -2.60 0.69
C ASN A 812 -11.98 -3.90 -0.11
N PHE A 813 -13.02 -4.13 -0.91
CA PHE A 813 -13.08 -5.28 -1.81
C PHE A 813 -11.89 -5.30 -2.79
N LEU A 814 -11.61 -4.19 -3.46
CA LEU A 814 -10.48 -4.07 -4.40
C LEU A 814 -9.13 -4.34 -3.70
N LEU A 815 -8.91 -3.76 -2.51
CA LEU A 815 -7.67 -3.97 -1.76
C LEU A 815 -7.54 -5.41 -1.25
N GLN A 816 -8.64 -6.05 -0.87
CA GLN A 816 -8.66 -7.48 -0.49
C GLN A 816 -8.35 -8.38 -1.69
N CYS A 817 -8.82 -8.06 -2.89
CA CYS A 817 -8.38 -8.73 -4.12
C CYS A 817 -6.87 -8.56 -4.37
N CYS A 818 -6.34 -7.35 -4.16
CA CYS A 818 -4.90 -7.09 -4.27
C CYS A 818 -4.10 -7.92 -3.24
N ARG A 819 -4.53 -7.97 -1.98
CA ARG A 819 -3.95 -8.83 -0.94
C ARG A 819 -3.96 -10.30 -1.35
N PHE A 820 -5.09 -10.80 -1.85
CA PHE A 820 -5.22 -12.17 -2.33
C PHE A 820 -4.21 -12.49 -3.44
N TYR A 821 -4.10 -11.64 -4.46
CA TYR A 821 -3.08 -11.81 -5.49
C TYR A 821 -1.66 -11.80 -4.91
N LEU A 822 -1.34 -10.82 -4.05
CA LEU A 822 -0.01 -10.67 -3.45
C LEU A 822 0.37 -11.85 -2.54
N SER A 823 -0.60 -12.54 -1.93
CA SER A 823 -0.34 -13.75 -1.14
C SER A 823 0.21 -14.90 -1.98
N LEU A 824 -0.07 -14.93 -3.28
CA LEU A 824 0.32 -15.98 -4.22
C LEU A 824 1.56 -15.62 -5.07
N VAL A 825 2.03 -14.38 -4.97
CA VAL A 825 3.14 -13.87 -5.81
C VAL A 825 4.44 -14.67 -5.63
N ARG A 826 4.76 -15.08 -4.40
CA ARG A 826 5.99 -15.83 -4.11
C ARG A 826 6.01 -17.21 -4.73
N GLU A 827 4.85 -17.84 -4.88
CA GLU A 827 4.70 -19.17 -5.44
C GLU A 827 4.55 -19.18 -6.97
N ASN A 828 4.48 -17.99 -7.58
CA ASN A 828 4.26 -17.81 -9.02
C ASN A 828 2.99 -18.52 -9.55
N VAL A 829 1.96 -18.57 -8.72
CA VAL A 829 0.68 -19.23 -9.06
C VAL A 829 -0.06 -18.39 -10.09
N LYS A 830 -0.60 -19.05 -11.11
CA LYS A 830 -1.46 -18.47 -12.13
C LYS A 830 -2.88 -19.03 -12.00
N LEU A 831 -3.82 -18.23 -11.50
CA LEU A 831 -5.21 -18.64 -11.38
C LEU A 831 -6.02 -18.17 -12.59
N GLN A 832 -6.71 -19.11 -13.20
CA GLN A 832 -7.63 -18.87 -14.32
C GLN A 832 -8.67 -20.00 -14.35
N PRO A 833 -9.83 -19.81 -15.03
CA PRO A 833 -10.81 -20.87 -15.22
C PRO A 833 -10.20 -22.14 -15.81
N PRO A 834 -10.84 -23.32 -15.65
CA PRO A 834 -10.33 -24.55 -16.21
C PRO A 834 -10.07 -24.45 -17.73
N MET A 835 -8.83 -24.69 -18.15
CA MET A 835 -8.43 -24.53 -19.56
C MET A 835 -9.15 -25.52 -20.48
N ARG A 836 -9.59 -26.66 -19.96
CA ARG A 836 -10.43 -27.60 -20.69
C ARG A 836 -11.70 -26.92 -21.19
N ASP A 837 -12.40 -26.20 -20.32
CA ASP A 837 -13.68 -25.56 -20.65
C ASP A 837 -13.52 -24.42 -21.63
N ILE A 838 -12.41 -23.67 -21.53
CA ILE A 838 -12.05 -22.62 -22.48
C ILE A 838 -11.79 -23.23 -23.86
N LYS A 839 -11.04 -24.33 -23.95
CA LYS A 839 -10.76 -25.05 -25.20
C LYS A 839 -12.01 -25.68 -25.80
N LEU A 840 -12.89 -26.22 -24.98
CA LEU A 840 -14.18 -26.74 -25.44
C LEU A 840 -15.05 -25.63 -26.05
N ARG A 841 -15.08 -24.44 -25.44
CA ARG A 841 -15.77 -23.28 -26.02
C ARG A 841 -15.18 -22.86 -27.35
N GLN A 842 -13.84 -22.85 -27.48
CA GLN A 842 -13.16 -22.58 -28.74
C GLN A 842 -13.57 -23.60 -29.81
N TYR A 843 -13.59 -24.88 -29.47
CA TYR A 843 -13.96 -25.92 -30.42
C TYR A 843 -15.43 -25.77 -30.86
N LYS A 844 -16.35 -25.42 -29.96
CA LYS A 844 -17.74 -25.10 -30.29
C LYS A 844 -17.84 -23.87 -31.20
N ALA A 845 -17.07 -22.80 -30.93
CA ALA A 845 -17.01 -21.63 -31.80
C ALA A 845 -16.48 -21.95 -33.18
N ASP A 846 -15.48 -22.82 -33.30
CA ASP A 846 -14.92 -23.28 -34.57
C ASP A 846 -15.91 -24.10 -35.40
N MET A 847 -16.74 -24.89 -34.74
CA MET A 847 -17.78 -25.69 -35.37
C MET A 847 -18.99 -24.84 -35.83
N GLY A 848 -19.52 -23.99 -34.97
CA GLY A 848 -20.82 -23.36 -35.13
C GLY A 848 -21.98 -24.36 -34.95
N SER A 849 -23.14 -23.89 -34.52
CA SER A 849 -24.26 -24.74 -34.15
C SER A 849 -24.75 -25.65 -35.31
N SER A 850 -24.94 -25.10 -36.47
CA SER A 850 -25.42 -25.86 -37.64
C SER A 850 -24.47 -26.99 -38.08
N PHE A 851 -23.15 -26.81 -37.91
CA PHE A 851 -22.19 -27.89 -38.13
C PHE A 851 -22.16 -28.87 -36.98
N GLU A 852 -22.23 -28.39 -35.74
CA GLU A 852 -22.24 -29.24 -34.52
C GLU A 852 -23.38 -30.23 -34.57
N ASP A 853 -24.62 -29.77 -34.80
CA ASP A 853 -25.84 -30.61 -34.90
C ASP A 853 -25.73 -31.64 -36.05
N TRP A 854 -25.29 -31.17 -37.22
CA TRP A 854 -25.10 -32.07 -38.37
C TRP A 854 -24.00 -33.13 -38.09
N ALA A 855 -22.85 -32.70 -37.55
CA ALA A 855 -21.73 -33.60 -37.29
C ALA A 855 -22.04 -34.63 -36.22
N ALA A 856 -22.81 -34.23 -35.18
CA ALA A 856 -23.24 -35.11 -34.10
C ALA A 856 -24.16 -36.26 -34.67
N THR A 857 -24.98 -35.94 -35.68
CA THR A 857 -25.86 -36.93 -36.35
C THR A 857 -25.06 -37.70 -37.39
N TYR A 858 -24.25 -37.07 -38.24
CA TYR A 858 -23.53 -37.71 -39.32
C TYR A 858 -22.45 -38.67 -38.82
N PHE A 859 -21.73 -38.35 -37.78
CA PHE A 859 -20.74 -39.18 -37.12
C PHE A 859 -21.30 -39.93 -35.90
N ALA A 860 -22.60 -40.10 -35.82
CA ALA A 860 -23.19 -41.00 -34.82
C ALA A 860 -22.76 -42.46 -35.07
N PRO A 861 -22.68 -43.32 -34.04
CA PRO A 861 -22.32 -44.74 -34.19
C PRO A 861 -23.21 -45.47 -35.18
N GLU A 862 -24.48 -45.09 -35.27
CA GLU A 862 -25.50 -45.64 -36.15
C GLU A 862 -25.37 -45.13 -37.60
N GLY A 863 -24.68 -44.01 -37.83
CA GLY A 863 -24.56 -43.33 -39.13
C GLY A 863 -23.65 -44.05 -40.14
N GLY A 864 -22.83 -44.99 -39.71
CA GLY A 864 -21.93 -45.78 -40.56
C GLY A 864 -20.72 -45.03 -41.13
N HIS A 865 -20.49 -43.82 -40.69
CA HIS A 865 -19.38 -42.93 -41.15
C HIS A 865 -18.14 -42.96 -40.27
N LEU A 866 -18.17 -43.68 -39.15
CA LEU A 866 -17.02 -43.92 -38.28
C LEU A 866 -16.20 -45.14 -38.72
N ASN A 867 -14.92 -45.12 -38.40
CA ASN A 867 -13.94 -46.15 -38.74
C ASN A 867 -13.88 -46.49 -40.27
N THR A 868 -14.25 -45.51 -41.11
CA THR A 868 -14.32 -45.63 -42.56
C THR A 868 -13.60 -44.45 -43.22
N LEU A 869 -12.91 -44.72 -44.34
CA LEU A 869 -12.28 -43.67 -45.14
C LEU A 869 -13.36 -42.99 -45.99
N LEU A 870 -13.55 -41.68 -45.77
CA LEU A 870 -14.52 -40.83 -46.45
C LEU A 870 -13.81 -39.79 -47.31
N VAL A 871 -14.33 -39.51 -48.51
CA VAL A 871 -13.80 -38.42 -49.37
C VAL A 871 -14.23 -37.09 -48.79
N ARG A 872 -13.26 -36.27 -48.36
CA ARG A 872 -13.51 -34.97 -47.68
C ARG A 872 -14.47 -34.06 -48.44
N GLU A 873 -14.35 -34.04 -49.77
CA GLU A 873 -15.18 -33.22 -50.66
C GLU A 873 -16.64 -33.72 -50.67
N GLU A 874 -16.88 -35.02 -50.63
CA GLU A 874 -18.20 -35.61 -50.57
C GLU A 874 -18.87 -35.28 -49.20
N VAL A 875 -18.15 -35.46 -48.11
CA VAL A 875 -18.65 -35.11 -46.76
C VAL A 875 -18.96 -33.62 -46.65
N PHE A 876 -18.17 -32.75 -47.33
CA PHE A 876 -18.46 -31.32 -47.37
C PHE A 876 -19.76 -31.01 -48.16
N ASN A 877 -19.96 -31.70 -49.27
CA ASN A 877 -21.18 -31.56 -50.06
C ASN A 877 -22.41 -32.06 -49.30
N ASP A 878 -22.29 -33.18 -48.55
CA ASP A 878 -23.34 -33.69 -47.67
C ASP A 878 -23.73 -32.70 -46.61
N PHE A 879 -22.74 -32.07 -45.97
CA PHE A 879 -22.97 -30.98 -45.00
C PHE A 879 -23.70 -29.79 -45.65
N GLN A 880 -23.24 -29.33 -46.85
CA GLN A 880 -23.87 -28.20 -47.50
C GLN A 880 -25.31 -28.51 -47.89
N ALA A 881 -25.59 -29.74 -48.36
CA ALA A 881 -26.93 -30.16 -48.73
C ALA A 881 -27.85 -30.26 -47.49
N ALA A 882 -27.38 -30.85 -46.41
CA ALA A 882 -28.17 -31.04 -45.19
C ALA A 882 -28.47 -29.71 -44.45
N SER A 883 -27.44 -28.84 -44.36
CA SER A 883 -27.54 -27.60 -43.57
C SER A 883 -27.97 -26.38 -44.39
N LYS A 884 -28.16 -26.52 -45.71
CA LYS A 884 -28.38 -25.42 -46.69
C LYS A 884 -27.32 -24.30 -46.59
N SER A 885 -26.13 -24.65 -46.10
CA SER A 885 -25.06 -23.70 -45.76
C SER A 885 -24.05 -23.49 -46.90
N TYR A 886 -24.54 -23.06 -48.07
CA TYR A 886 -23.74 -22.91 -49.31
C TYR A 886 -22.67 -21.78 -49.21
N LYS A 887 -22.68 -20.95 -48.19
CA LYS A 887 -21.68 -19.92 -47.93
C LYS A 887 -20.38 -20.45 -47.26
N TRP A 888 -20.37 -21.70 -46.85
CA TRP A 888 -19.20 -22.27 -46.20
C TRP A 888 -18.10 -22.56 -47.24
N THR A 889 -16.85 -22.31 -46.83
CA THR A 889 -15.68 -22.68 -47.63
C THR A 889 -15.10 -24.02 -47.16
N ALA A 890 -14.38 -24.71 -48.04
CA ALA A 890 -13.69 -25.96 -47.67
C ALA A 890 -12.70 -25.81 -46.52
N ASN A 891 -12.09 -24.62 -46.36
CA ASN A 891 -11.17 -24.34 -45.25
C ASN A 891 -11.94 -24.22 -43.95
N ARG A 892 -13.06 -23.50 -43.90
CA ARG A 892 -13.94 -23.41 -42.73
C ARG A 892 -14.45 -24.78 -42.32
N PHE A 893 -14.92 -25.57 -43.25
CA PHE A 893 -15.35 -26.95 -43.01
C PHE A 893 -14.24 -27.82 -42.43
N SER A 894 -13.01 -27.72 -42.96
CA SER A 894 -11.86 -28.45 -42.42
C SER A 894 -11.47 -28.00 -40.99
N LYS A 895 -11.70 -26.71 -40.65
CA LYS A 895 -11.49 -26.18 -39.31
C LYS A 895 -12.56 -26.74 -38.35
N ALA A 896 -13.82 -26.76 -38.79
CA ALA A 896 -14.92 -27.28 -37.97
C ALA A 896 -14.78 -28.79 -37.74
N LEU A 897 -14.36 -29.59 -38.73
CA LEU A 897 -14.06 -31.03 -38.56
C LEU A 897 -12.98 -31.25 -37.46
N ARG A 898 -11.91 -30.45 -37.47
CA ARG A 898 -10.88 -30.54 -36.44
C ARG A 898 -11.39 -30.09 -35.06
N GLY A 899 -12.25 -29.07 -35.04
CA GLY A 899 -12.95 -28.64 -33.84
C GLY A 899 -13.78 -29.80 -33.25
N PHE A 900 -14.61 -30.47 -34.09
CA PHE A 900 -15.41 -31.60 -33.70
C PHE A 900 -14.58 -32.77 -33.14
N ALA A 901 -13.47 -33.13 -33.84
CA ALA A 901 -12.56 -34.17 -33.36
C ALA A 901 -11.93 -33.85 -32.01
N ARG A 902 -11.53 -32.60 -31.79
CA ARG A 902 -10.94 -32.13 -30.51
C ARG A 902 -11.97 -32.02 -29.39
N PHE A 903 -13.19 -31.61 -29.73
CA PHE A 903 -14.30 -31.57 -28.77
C PHE A 903 -14.66 -32.96 -28.31
N ASN A 904 -14.59 -33.96 -29.18
CA ASN A 904 -14.90 -35.36 -28.93
C ASN A 904 -13.65 -36.21 -28.70
N ALA A 905 -12.52 -35.63 -28.26
CA ALA A 905 -11.22 -36.32 -28.16
C ALA A 905 -11.22 -37.50 -27.17
N ASP A 906 -12.19 -37.57 -26.25
CA ASP A 906 -12.36 -38.68 -25.30
C ASP A 906 -12.84 -39.99 -25.96
N TRP A 907 -13.47 -39.89 -27.13
CA TRP A 907 -13.99 -41.06 -27.84
C TRP A 907 -13.70 -41.15 -29.34
N LEU A 908 -13.19 -40.04 -29.98
CA LEU A 908 -12.88 -39.97 -31.38
C LEU A 908 -11.46 -39.44 -31.64
N VAL A 909 -10.80 -40.00 -32.66
CA VAL A 909 -9.55 -39.50 -33.22
C VAL A 909 -9.70 -39.29 -34.72
N MET A 910 -9.46 -38.03 -35.16
CA MET A 910 -9.43 -37.72 -36.61
C MET A 910 -8.04 -37.97 -37.19
N ASN A 911 -7.99 -38.70 -38.30
CA ASN A 911 -6.76 -38.97 -39.05
C ASN A 911 -5.60 -39.46 -38.18
N PRO A 912 -5.73 -40.64 -37.47
CA PRO A 912 -4.64 -41.17 -36.66
C PRO A 912 -3.41 -41.44 -37.51
N LYS A 913 -2.21 -41.30 -36.93
CA LYS A 913 -0.92 -41.37 -37.66
C LYS A 913 -0.75 -42.64 -38.49
N GLU A 914 -1.35 -43.72 -38.07
CA GLU A 914 -1.25 -45.03 -38.73
C GLU A 914 -1.91 -45.07 -40.13
N VAL A 915 -2.91 -44.22 -40.36
CA VAL A 915 -3.63 -44.11 -41.64
C VAL A 915 -3.20 -42.96 -42.52
N CYS A 916 -2.42 -42.04 -41.99
CA CYS A 916 -1.86 -40.90 -42.73
C CYS A 916 -0.74 -41.35 -43.65
N ASN A 917 -0.80 -40.96 -44.92
CA ASN A 917 0.20 -41.30 -45.94
C ASN A 917 0.86 -40.07 -46.63
N ASN A 918 0.44 -38.84 -46.25
CA ASN A 918 1.06 -37.60 -46.71
C ASN A 918 1.09 -36.56 -45.61
N GLY A 919 2.06 -36.69 -44.72
CA GLY A 919 2.16 -35.88 -43.52
C GLY A 919 0.99 -36.15 -42.55
N THR A 920 0.15 -35.16 -42.31
CA THR A 920 -1.08 -35.28 -41.49
C THR A 920 -2.34 -35.56 -42.32
N ARG A 921 -2.20 -35.85 -43.59
CA ARG A 921 -3.28 -36.05 -44.54
C ARG A 921 -3.34 -37.50 -45.00
N ILE A 922 -4.52 -37.90 -45.42
CA ILE A 922 -4.77 -39.20 -46.07
C ILE A 922 -5.13 -38.89 -47.52
N ILE A 923 -4.35 -39.41 -48.46
CA ILE A 923 -4.65 -39.32 -49.88
C ILE A 923 -5.04 -40.70 -50.35
N GLY A 924 -6.27 -40.86 -50.85
CA GLY A 924 -6.83 -42.11 -51.35
C GLY A 924 -7.42 -41.94 -52.76
N LYS A 925 -7.85 -43.01 -53.35
CA LYS A 925 -8.61 -42.99 -54.62
C LYS A 925 -10.10 -43.06 -54.32
N ASN A 926 -10.90 -42.17 -54.96
CA ASN A 926 -12.36 -42.28 -54.91
C ASN A 926 -12.87 -43.41 -55.78
N SER A 927 -14.16 -43.67 -55.81
CA SER A 927 -14.82 -44.70 -56.63
C SER A 927 -14.53 -44.58 -58.13
N ALA A 928 -14.21 -43.40 -58.62
CA ALA A 928 -13.81 -43.12 -60.00
C ALA A 928 -12.30 -43.21 -60.25
N GLY A 929 -11.49 -43.68 -59.32
CA GLY A 929 -10.05 -43.85 -59.43
C GLY A 929 -9.23 -42.54 -59.28
N ALA A 930 -9.84 -41.38 -59.05
CA ALA A 930 -9.17 -40.10 -58.91
C ALA A 930 -8.57 -39.98 -57.51
N SER A 931 -7.35 -39.40 -57.41
CA SER A 931 -6.70 -39.11 -56.11
C SER A 931 -7.42 -37.96 -55.38
N LYS A 932 -7.95 -38.24 -54.21
CA LYS A 932 -8.68 -37.28 -53.37
C LYS A 932 -8.18 -37.30 -51.94
N GLU A 933 -8.33 -36.20 -51.26
CA GLU A 933 -8.08 -36.11 -49.83
C GLU A 933 -9.22 -36.79 -49.05
N MET A 934 -8.84 -37.71 -48.15
CA MET A 934 -9.75 -38.46 -47.32
C MET A 934 -9.74 -37.98 -45.88
N ILE A 935 -10.80 -38.25 -45.13
CA ILE A 935 -10.91 -38.09 -43.70
C ILE A 935 -11.26 -39.44 -43.07
N TYR A 936 -10.79 -39.67 -41.86
CA TYR A 936 -11.02 -40.89 -41.12
C TYR A 936 -11.24 -40.57 -39.64
N PHE A 937 -12.41 -40.91 -39.11
CA PHE A 937 -12.69 -40.81 -37.67
C PHE A 937 -12.63 -42.22 -37.05
N LYS A 938 -11.63 -42.43 -36.16
CA LYS A 938 -11.43 -43.67 -35.41
C LYS A 938 -12.09 -43.52 -34.03
N THR A 939 -12.87 -44.54 -33.64
CA THR A 939 -13.39 -44.63 -32.29
C THR A 939 -12.32 -45.15 -31.31
N ILE A 940 -12.30 -44.61 -30.08
CA ILE A 940 -11.40 -45.04 -29.03
C ILE A 940 -12.13 -46.11 -28.19
N GLU A 941 -11.50 -47.30 -28.01
CA GLU A 941 -12.08 -48.37 -27.20
C GLU A 941 -12.21 -47.89 -25.74
N GLY A 942 -13.42 -47.98 -25.15
CA GLY A 942 -13.70 -47.52 -23.78
C GLY A 942 -13.93 -46.03 -23.67
N GLY A 943 -13.88 -45.27 -24.78
CA GLY A 943 -14.20 -43.84 -24.79
C GLY A 943 -15.69 -43.57 -24.53
N VAL A 944 -16.00 -42.63 -23.69
CA VAL A 944 -17.37 -42.23 -23.38
C VAL A 944 -17.74 -41.05 -24.28
N ARG A 945 -18.81 -41.25 -25.08
CA ARG A 945 -19.42 -40.15 -25.86
C ARG A 945 -20.06 -39.18 -24.86
N PRO A 946 -19.79 -37.88 -24.91
CA PRO A 946 -20.56 -36.89 -24.16
C PRO A 946 -22.03 -37.02 -24.59
N ASP A 947 -22.95 -37.21 -23.64
CA ASP A 947 -24.38 -37.23 -23.95
C ASP A 947 -24.71 -35.93 -24.66
N VAL A 948 -25.24 -36.05 -25.86
CA VAL A 948 -25.78 -34.90 -26.61
C VAL A 948 -27.03 -34.47 -25.83
N VAL A 949 -26.86 -33.44 -24.99
CA VAL A 949 -28.01 -32.69 -24.52
C VAL A 949 -28.57 -32.00 -25.77
N THR A 950 -29.38 -32.70 -26.50
CA THR A 950 -30.22 -32.11 -27.52
C THR A 950 -31.03 -31.02 -26.85
N SER A 951 -30.86 -29.76 -27.29
CA SER A 951 -31.71 -28.62 -26.96
C SER A 951 -33.12 -28.78 -27.55
N SER A 952 -33.66 -30.01 -27.60
CA SER A 952 -34.93 -30.38 -28.14
C SER A 952 -35.73 -31.22 -27.13
N SER A 953 -35.97 -30.68 -25.96
CA SER A 953 -37.07 -31.08 -25.11
C SER A 953 -37.86 -29.88 -24.60
N VAL A 954 -38.05 -28.87 -25.43
CA VAL A 954 -39.25 -28.05 -25.37
C VAL A 954 -40.21 -28.79 -26.27
N ALA A 955 -41.16 -29.52 -25.66
CA ALA A 955 -42.31 -30.08 -26.35
C ALA A 955 -42.98 -28.92 -27.13
N SER A 956 -42.97 -29.03 -28.47
CA SER A 956 -43.79 -28.16 -29.32
C SER A 956 -45.22 -28.37 -28.85
N PRO A 957 -46.01 -27.33 -28.59
CA PRO A 957 -47.45 -27.46 -28.43
C PRO A 957 -47.96 -28.16 -29.70
N GLN A 958 -48.73 -29.22 -29.55
CA GLN A 958 -49.44 -29.85 -30.66
C GLN A 958 -50.29 -28.77 -31.33
N SER A 959 -49.92 -28.37 -32.53
CA SER A 959 -50.80 -27.60 -33.42
C SER A 959 -51.97 -28.44 -33.71
N ASN A 960 -53.16 -28.05 -33.20
CA ASN A 960 -54.38 -28.46 -33.79
C ASN A 960 -54.38 -27.92 -35.22
N ASP A 961 -54.39 -28.87 -36.19
CA ASP A 961 -54.67 -28.58 -37.56
C ASP A 961 -56.13 -28.06 -37.64
N ASP A 962 -56.27 -26.74 -37.70
CA ASP A 962 -57.38 -26.04 -38.26
C ASP A 962 -56.89 -25.33 -39.52
N ASP A 963 -57.38 -25.82 -40.66
CA ASP A 963 -57.11 -25.34 -42.01
C ASP A 963 -57.13 -23.80 -42.10
N PHE A 964 -55.92 -23.19 -42.22
CA PHE A 964 -55.80 -21.81 -42.64
C PHE A 964 -55.53 -21.78 -44.14
N ASP A 965 -56.59 -21.50 -44.92
CA ASP A 965 -56.53 -21.37 -46.38
C ASP A 965 -55.83 -20.05 -46.76
N PHE A 966 -54.57 -20.15 -47.23
CA PHE A 966 -53.76 -19.05 -47.68
C PHE A 966 -54.21 -18.32 -48.92
N GLU A 967 -55.19 -18.94 -49.72
CA GLU A 967 -55.75 -18.29 -50.90
C GLU A 967 -56.83 -17.26 -50.57
N ASP A 968 -57.45 -17.34 -49.38
CA ASP A 968 -58.50 -16.38 -49.00
C ASP A 968 -57.91 -15.08 -48.39
N TYR A 969 -56.69 -15.10 -47.92
CA TYR A 969 -56.00 -13.88 -47.43
C TYR A 969 -55.56 -12.97 -48.58
N LEU A 970 -55.21 -13.53 -49.76
CA LEU A 970 -54.80 -12.73 -50.92
C LEU A 970 -55.97 -12.11 -51.70
N ARG A 971 -57.23 -12.35 -51.30
CA ARG A 971 -58.39 -11.73 -51.92
C ARG A 971 -58.96 -10.53 -51.19
N GLN A 972 -58.41 -10.21 -50.00
CA GLN A 972 -58.87 -9.06 -49.18
C GLN A 972 -57.82 -7.98 -48.97
N THR A 973 -56.67 -8.07 -49.62
CA THR A 973 -55.75 -6.96 -49.79
C THR A 973 -55.48 -6.73 -51.28
#